data_589b5d13deaaba4066c19ff7b494dc0b
#
_entry.id   589b5d13deaaba4066c19ff7b494dc0b
#
_cell.length_a   1.000
_cell.length_b   1.000
_cell.length_c   1.000
_cell.angle_alpha   90.00
_cell.angle_beta   90.00
_cell.angle_gamma   90.00
#
_symmetry.space_group_name_H-M   'P 1'
#
loop_
_entity.id
_entity.type
_entity.pdbx_description
1 polymer ?
#
loop_
_entity_poly.entity_id
_entity_poly.type
_entity_poly.pdbx_seq_one_letter_code
_entity_poly.pdbx_strand_id
1 'polypeptide(L)'
;MTNLEKNLDNNIESCKETKVKFSPYLLFAFLVPALLFLTIYFLREVYPIGENSVLVLDLNAQYVYFFEELRDILLGEGSLLYSWQRAVGGEFMGMFAYYVASPFNILIALFPEKAITEALLTIFTLKAGLSGFNFAVYLHYSGRAKNKISTVIFSTMYALTAYALVNGHNTMWIDTLLFLPLLVLGLESLINKKKFILYTIMLSVIVFSNFYIGYMTCIFVAIYSVYYYMAYGYSKEYNESGEKLHLLKSFFRVLIFSAIALAMSAVIILTIRYSLTFGKNDFSDPNFDLKSNFNFLELFAKFLPNSYDTVRPDGLPFVYCGVLSLILLPVYFFTKKITPREKICAGVLISILFFSFSASTIDIFWHGMQRPNWLNYRYSFMLCFFLLVLAHQAFHFLKEVKFNHIVAVCAGLVMLIVIIQSQDYSYIDSVMCIWISLLCVGVYLLTLYAFHKERGSNFVSLILAIIVSAELLINGYVCLDALDQDVIFSSRTSYREFIDELSPYVEYIKNKDDSFYRMEKTMHRKTNDNMTLDINGISSSTSTLNQSIITLLNQLGYSSKSHWSKYLGGTPASDSLLGIKYVISDNPLSDGIYKKIYEENEHYIYENPYYMSLAFGVSTEFESIDFSSYANPFDLLNDTVTKMLGKDETVTIFKPIEDVSVSTNNAEYAPVNEEYFKYTPKNSSSPAEVTYTFTPHTIEQIYFFYPSDYPRKVSLSLNSKDFGTFFDNESDRVIALRRFDPERPVNFTVKLEDDVLYLLRDQNFFYYLDTELFKSVMTELNECRFNIEEHSDTYLKGNINITENEMMLFTSIPYDEGWKVICDGQELPIIKSADSLLAAEIPAGNHTLEFKYLPDCFVKGAAISVIGIMLFIAFIILDFILKLLKKRKQVQKQLAYDDFYESLNYSENKENIVVSDTKDNEDKNESDSTKEEKQDS
;
A
#
# COMPACT_ATOMS: atom_id res chain seq x y z
N MET A 1 1.80 44.81 49.26
CA MET A 1 1.62 44.66 47.79
C MET A 1 2.91 44.25 47.04
N THR A 2 4.09 44.69 47.41
CA THR A 2 5.36 44.44 46.70
C THR A 2 5.94 43.04 46.83
N ASN A 3 5.62 42.25 47.82
CA ASN A 3 6.06 40.86 47.97
C ASN A 3 5.13 39.84 47.29
N LEU A 4 3.88 40.15 47.12
CA LEU A 4 2.94 39.31 46.38
C LEU A 4 3.17 39.40 44.88
N GLU A 5 3.48 40.59 44.36
CA GLU A 5 3.87 40.73 42.91
C GLU A 5 5.18 40.04 42.61
N LYS A 6 6.23 40.11 43.49
CA LYS A 6 7.45 39.35 43.29
C LYS A 6 7.26 37.84 43.39
N ASN A 7 6.38 37.33 44.21
CA ASN A 7 6.07 35.91 44.27
C ASN A 7 5.16 35.45 43.10
N LEU A 8 4.30 36.34 42.59
CA LEU A 8 3.58 36.08 41.36
C LEU A 8 4.49 36.03 40.13
N ASP A 9 5.45 37.00 40.08
CA ASP A 9 6.45 37.04 39.00
C ASP A 9 7.41 35.84 39.06
N ASN A 10 7.86 35.44 40.24
CA ASN A 10 8.69 34.25 40.43
C ASN A 10 7.91 32.95 40.14
N ASN A 11 6.59 32.87 40.37
CA ASN A 11 5.75 31.75 39.98
C ASN A 11 5.35 31.79 38.51
N ILE A 12 5.26 32.98 37.90
CA ILE A 12 5.10 33.17 36.46
C ILE A 12 6.41 32.85 35.73
N GLU A 13 7.57 33.14 36.32
CA GLU A 13 8.86 32.73 35.78
C GLU A 13 9.14 31.23 35.94
N SER A 14 8.61 30.55 36.94
CA SER A 14 8.65 29.08 37.04
C SER A 14 7.65 28.40 36.12
N CYS A 15 6.67 29.15 35.59
CA CYS A 15 5.77 28.76 34.49
C CYS A 15 6.25 29.19 33.10
N LYS A 16 7.47 29.78 33.01
CA LYS A 16 8.12 29.88 31.69
C LYS A 16 8.22 28.45 31.14
N GLU A 17 7.41 28.21 30.11
CA GLU A 17 7.54 27.08 29.23
C GLU A 17 8.96 26.58 29.24
N THR A 18 9.14 25.32 29.65
CA THR A 18 10.34 24.59 29.29
C THR A 18 10.40 24.64 27.78
N LYS A 19 11.04 25.65 27.21
CA LYS A 19 11.43 25.67 25.82
C LYS A 19 12.02 24.30 25.58
N VAL A 20 11.34 23.46 24.79
CA VAL A 20 11.84 22.17 24.37
C VAL A 20 13.18 22.47 23.71
N LYS A 21 14.28 22.35 24.49
CA LYS A 21 15.61 22.48 23.91
C LYS A 21 15.79 21.31 23.00
N PHE A 22 15.72 21.57 21.70
CA PHE A 22 16.00 20.58 20.68
C PHE A 22 17.38 20.01 20.96
N SER A 23 17.44 18.72 21.26
CA SER A 23 18.71 18.09 21.61
C SER A 23 19.42 17.67 20.33
N PRO A 24 20.65 18.11 20.06
CA PRO A 24 21.33 17.86 18.78
C PRO A 24 21.42 16.40 18.39
N TYR A 25 21.44 15.46 19.34
CA TYR A 25 21.49 14.03 19.01
C TYR A 25 20.21 13.52 18.32
N LEU A 26 19.07 14.19 18.49
CA LEU A 26 17.85 13.86 17.74
C LEU A 26 18.02 14.14 16.24
N LEU A 27 18.79 15.18 15.89
CA LEU A 27 19.15 15.45 14.51
C LEU A 27 20.05 14.34 13.95
N PHE A 28 21.02 13.85 14.72
CA PHE A 28 21.84 12.71 14.29
C PHE A 28 21.03 11.42 14.16
N ALA A 29 20.00 11.22 14.97
CA ALA A 29 19.09 10.09 14.83
C ALA A 29 18.23 10.15 13.54
N PHE A 30 18.12 11.32 12.91
CA PHE A 30 17.59 11.49 11.57
C PHE A 30 18.67 11.32 10.49
N LEU A 31 19.78 12.08 10.63
CA LEU A 31 20.78 12.19 9.55
C LEU A 31 21.53 10.87 9.31
N VAL A 32 21.90 10.14 10.37
CA VAL A 32 22.70 8.92 10.22
C VAL A 32 21.96 7.84 9.42
N PRO A 33 20.71 7.44 9.76
CA PRO A 33 20.00 6.46 8.97
C PRO A 33 19.64 6.98 7.57
N ALA A 34 19.31 8.26 7.38
CA ALA A 34 19.03 8.83 6.07
C ALA A 34 20.25 8.76 5.14
N LEU A 35 21.44 9.13 5.67
CA LEU A 35 22.69 9.07 4.89
C LEU A 35 23.12 7.64 4.59
N LEU A 36 22.98 6.72 5.53
CA LEU A 36 23.29 5.30 5.30
C LEU A 36 22.33 4.71 4.24
N PHE A 37 21.04 5.00 4.34
CA PHE A 37 20.05 4.58 3.36
C PHE A 37 20.40 5.08 1.95
N LEU A 38 20.67 6.37 1.84
CA LEU A 38 21.06 6.98 0.55
C LEU A 38 22.37 6.37 0.03
N THR A 39 23.36 6.10 0.92
CA THR A 39 24.62 5.46 0.54
C THR A 39 24.38 4.04 -0.01
N ILE A 40 23.48 3.26 0.59
CA ILE A 40 23.12 1.92 0.08
C ILE A 40 22.61 2.00 -1.37
N TYR A 41 21.69 2.94 -1.65
CA TYR A 41 21.16 3.12 -3.01
C TYR A 41 22.22 3.65 -3.99
N PHE A 42 23.11 4.52 -3.55
CA PHE A 42 24.20 5.02 -4.38
C PHE A 42 25.25 3.94 -4.70
N LEU A 43 25.55 3.03 -3.76
CA LEU A 43 26.40 1.87 -4.01
C LEU A 43 25.78 0.88 -5.03
N ARG A 44 24.47 0.95 -5.22
CA ARG A 44 23.71 0.21 -6.23
C ARG A 44 23.55 0.99 -7.54
N GLU A 45 24.32 2.04 -7.72
CA GLU A 45 24.32 2.85 -8.95
C GLU A 45 22.94 3.46 -9.29
N VAL A 46 22.13 3.75 -8.26
CA VAL A 46 20.87 4.47 -8.47
C VAL A 46 21.16 5.92 -8.83
N TYR A 47 20.39 6.48 -9.77
CA TYR A 47 20.53 7.86 -10.22
C TYR A 47 20.57 8.83 -9.03
N PRO A 48 21.49 9.85 -8.99
CA PRO A 48 22.32 10.36 -10.09
C PRO A 48 23.71 9.70 -10.24
N ILE A 49 24.04 8.63 -9.52
CA ILE A 49 25.35 7.99 -9.60
C ILE A 49 25.45 7.05 -10.82
N GLY A 50 24.36 6.40 -11.18
CA GLY A 50 24.23 5.53 -12.35
C GLY A 50 22.82 5.58 -12.93
N GLU A 51 22.45 4.58 -13.73
CA GLU A 51 21.19 4.50 -14.47
C GLU A 51 20.10 3.68 -13.78
N ASN A 52 20.39 3.07 -12.63
CA ASN A 52 19.39 2.30 -11.89
C ASN A 52 18.35 3.24 -11.25
N SER A 53 17.18 2.69 -10.96
CA SER A 53 16.10 3.39 -10.27
C SER A 53 15.67 2.65 -9.00
N VAL A 54 14.72 3.21 -8.28
CA VAL A 54 14.07 2.58 -7.11
C VAL A 54 12.93 1.63 -7.51
N LEU A 55 12.65 1.51 -8.81
CA LEU A 55 11.49 0.81 -9.34
C LEU A 55 11.68 -0.71 -9.31
N VAL A 56 10.96 -1.39 -8.45
CA VAL A 56 10.98 -2.84 -8.27
C VAL A 56 9.57 -3.35 -7.96
N LEU A 57 9.23 -4.56 -8.39
CA LEU A 57 7.94 -5.21 -8.15
C LEU A 57 6.75 -4.28 -8.48
N ASP A 58 5.79 -4.19 -7.55
CA ASP A 58 4.59 -3.38 -7.69
C ASP A 58 4.88 -1.88 -7.81
N LEU A 59 6.01 -1.40 -7.26
CA LEU A 59 6.42 -0.01 -7.47
C LEU A 59 6.73 0.25 -8.95
N ASN A 60 7.32 -0.72 -9.65
CA ASN A 60 7.60 -0.65 -11.08
C ASN A 60 6.36 -0.94 -11.95
N ALA A 61 5.51 -1.86 -11.51
CA ALA A 61 4.36 -2.33 -12.31
C ALA A 61 3.09 -1.49 -12.10
N GLN A 62 2.96 -0.86 -10.93
CA GLN A 62 1.73 -0.20 -10.51
C GLN A 62 1.97 1.16 -9.87
N TYR A 63 2.70 1.23 -8.74
CA TYR A 63 2.66 2.42 -7.88
C TYR A 63 3.26 3.67 -8.51
N VAL A 64 4.30 3.55 -9.34
CA VAL A 64 4.90 4.71 -10.01
C VAL A 64 3.85 5.47 -10.82
N TYR A 65 2.96 4.78 -11.52
CA TYR A 65 1.87 5.35 -12.30
C TYR A 65 0.80 6.01 -11.42
N PHE A 66 0.48 5.40 -10.27
CA PHE A 66 -0.44 5.98 -9.28
C PHE A 66 0.12 7.24 -8.61
N PHE A 67 1.45 7.33 -8.49
CA PHE A 67 2.11 8.55 -8.03
C PHE A 67 2.05 9.66 -9.07
N GLU A 68 2.14 9.34 -10.34
CA GLU A 68 1.98 10.32 -11.42
C GLU A 68 0.55 10.85 -11.49
N GLU A 69 -0.43 9.99 -11.52
CA GLU A 69 -1.85 10.37 -11.43
C GLU A 69 -2.12 11.23 -10.17
N LEU A 70 -1.57 10.86 -9.00
CA LEU A 70 -1.69 11.68 -7.80
C LEU A 70 -1.02 13.05 -7.96
N ARG A 71 0.11 13.12 -8.65
CA ARG A 71 0.79 14.39 -8.93
C ARG A 71 -0.12 15.31 -9.74
N ASP A 72 -0.72 14.80 -10.80
CA ASP A 72 -1.61 15.57 -11.68
C ASP A 72 -2.88 16.03 -10.94
N ILE A 73 -3.47 15.16 -10.11
CA ILE A 73 -4.56 15.53 -9.19
C ILE A 73 -4.13 16.66 -8.22
N LEU A 74 -2.92 16.59 -7.64
CA LEU A 74 -2.40 17.63 -6.74
C LEU A 74 -2.15 18.96 -7.46
N LEU A 75 -1.87 18.92 -8.74
CA LEU A 75 -1.70 20.11 -9.59
C LEU A 75 -3.03 20.65 -10.14
N GLY A 76 -4.13 19.92 -9.94
CA GLY A 76 -5.48 20.32 -10.35
C GLY A 76 -5.90 19.80 -11.73
N GLU A 77 -5.22 18.78 -12.25
CA GLU A 77 -5.43 18.20 -13.58
C GLU A 77 -6.22 16.88 -13.55
N GLY A 78 -6.75 16.48 -12.39
CA GLY A 78 -7.51 15.25 -12.22
C GLY A 78 -8.40 15.26 -10.97
N SER A 79 -9.09 14.15 -10.71
CA SER A 79 -10.00 13.97 -9.58
C SER A 79 -9.59 12.82 -8.66
N LEU A 80 -9.67 13.03 -7.32
CA LEU A 80 -9.53 11.95 -6.34
C LEU A 80 -10.70 10.95 -6.36
N LEU A 81 -11.83 11.27 -6.98
CA LEU A 81 -13.02 10.44 -6.91
C LEU A 81 -13.06 9.40 -8.03
N TYR A 82 -12.71 9.78 -9.27
CA TYR A 82 -12.85 8.96 -10.47
C TYR A 82 -11.71 9.23 -11.45
N SER A 83 -11.25 8.19 -12.16
CA SER A 83 -10.25 8.32 -13.23
C SER A 83 -10.71 7.53 -14.45
N TRP A 84 -10.66 8.16 -15.63
CA TRP A 84 -10.92 7.53 -16.91
C TRP A 84 -9.75 6.69 -17.45
N GLN A 85 -8.58 6.84 -16.86
CA GLN A 85 -7.34 6.11 -17.22
C GLN A 85 -7.29 4.72 -16.60
N ARG A 86 -8.26 4.37 -15.77
CA ARG A 86 -8.36 3.12 -15.02
C ARG A 86 -9.35 2.16 -15.68
N ALA A 87 -8.85 1.19 -16.50
CA ALA A 87 -9.68 0.32 -17.32
C ALA A 87 -10.64 1.17 -18.18
N VAL A 88 -11.88 0.86 -18.32
CA VAL A 88 -12.87 1.69 -19.03
C VAL A 88 -13.38 2.89 -18.22
N GLY A 89 -12.69 3.22 -17.12
CA GLY A 89 -13.06 4.20 -16.10
C GLY A 89 -13.37 3.50 -14.77
N GLY A 90 -13.09 4.19 -13.65
CA GLY A 90 -13.37 3.62 -12.33
C GLY A 90 -13.09 4.58 -11.18
N GLU A 91 -13.61 4.24 -10.00
CA GLU A 91 -13.36 5.00 -8.78
C GLU A 91 -11.87 5.06 -8.45
N PHE A 92 -11.34 6.24 -8.11
CA PHE A 92 -9.93 6.43 -7.78
C PHE A 92 -9.68 6.42 -6.26
N MET A 93 -10.68 6.74 -5.46
CA MET A 93 -10.54 6.86 -4.00
C MET A 93 -10.08 5.58 -3.31
N GLY A 94 -10.50 4.40 -3.78
CA GLY A 94 -10.02 3.13 -3.24
C GLY A 94 -8.55 2.90 -3.55
N MET A 95 -8.11 3.26 -4.75
CA MET A 95 -6.70 3.21 -5.14
C MET A 95 -5.88 4.22 -4.35
N PHE A 96 -6.36 5.46 -4.20
CA PHE A 96 -5.75 6.46 -3.31
C PHE A 96 -5.60 5.92 -1.88
N ALA A 97 -6.68 5.39 -1.30
CA ALA A 97 -6.71 4.89 0.07
C ALA A 97 -5.79 3.70 0.32
N TYR A 98 -5.56 2.86 -0.70
CA TYR A 98 -4.70 1.69 -0.57
C TYR A 98 -3.22 2.01 -0.82
N TYR A 99 -2.89 2.83 -1.83
CA TYR A 99 -1.52 2.96 -2.33
C TYR A 99 -0.86 4.30 -2.02
N VAL A 100 -1.58 5.42 -2.13
CA VAL A 100 -0.96 6.74 -2.20
C VAL A 100 -1.44 7.75 -1.16
N ALA A 101 -2.23 7.35 -0.17
CA ALA A 101 -2.76 8.22 0.88
C ALA A 101 -1.71 8.70 1.91
N SER A 102 -0.43 8.37 1.74
CA SER A 102 0.64 8.84 2.62
C SER A 102 0.76 10.36 2.61
N PRO A 103 0.87 11.04 3.77
CA PRO A 103 1.04 12.48 3.83
C PRO A 103 2.36 12.96 3.19
N PHE A 104 3.34 12.07 3.04
CA PHE A 104 4.62 12.40 2.40
C PHE A 104 4.52 12.45 0.87
N ASN A 105 3.49 11.85 0.30
CA ASN A 105 3.32 11.80 -1.16
C ASN A 105 2.99 13.17 -1.76
N ILE A 106 2.52 14.15 -0.96
CA ILE A 106 2.37 15.55 -1.37
C ILE A 106 3.69 16.11 -1.93
N LEU A 107 4.85 15.58 -1.49
CA LEU A 107 6.15 16.04 -1.97
C LEU A 107 6.37 15.79 -3.47
N ILE A 108 5.66 14.84 -4.08
CA ILE A 108 5.80 14.54 -5.51
C ILE A 108 5.42 15.75 -6.38
N ALA A 109 4.45 16.57 -5.95
CA ALA A 109 4.05 17.79 -6.65
C ALA A 109 5.17 18.86 -6.74
N LEU A 110 6.24 18.71 -5.95
CA LEU A 110 7.41 19.60 -6.01
C LEU A 110 8.41 19.20 -7.08
N PHE A 111 8.25 18.04 -7.70
CA PHE A 111 9.15 17.51 -8.72
C PHE A 111 8.50 17.62 -10.10
N PRO A 112 9.28 17.88 -11.15
CA PRO A 112 8.76 17.77 -12.50
C PRO A 112 8.38 16.32 -12.82
N GLU A 113 7.45 16.13 -13.74
CA GLU A 113 6.95 14.82 -14.18
C GLU A 113 8.10 13.85 -14.50
N LYS A 114 9.10 14.31 -15.26
CA LYS A 114 10.27 13.50 -15.64
C LYS A 114 11.19 13.07 -14.48
N ALA A 115 10.92 13.51 -13.25
CA ALA A 115 11.74 13.23 -12.07
C ALA A 115 10.98 12.46 -10.97
N ILE A 116 9.99 11.66 -11.34
CA ILE A 116 9.19 10.87 -10.38
C ILE A 116 10.05 9.84 -9.61
N THR A 117 11.03 9.22 -10.25
CA THR A 117 11.93 8.26 -9.60
C THR A 117 12.82 8.91 -8.55
N GLU A 118 13.26 10.15 -8.79
CA GLU A 118 14.03 10.97 -7.85
C GLU A 118 13.15 11.47 -6.69
N ALA A 119 11.91 11.82 -6.98
CA ALA A 119 10.93 12.16 -5.94
C ALA A 119 10.71 10.97 -4.99
N LEU A 120 10.55 9.77 -5.52
CA LEU A 120 10.39 8.53 -4.74
C LEU A 120 11.63 8.24 -3.89
N LEU A 121 12.85 8.31 -4.45
CA LEU A 121 14.10 8.15 -3.66
C LEU A 121 14.18 9.17 -2.53
N THR A 122 13.77 10.42 -2.78
CA THR A 122 13.74 11.48 -1.78
C THR A 122 12.76 11.15 -0.65
N ILE A 123 11.55 10.69 -0.99
CA ILE A 123 10.53 10.26 -0.01
C ILE A 123 11.05 9.08 0.82
N PHE A 124 11.67 8.08 0.20
CA PHE A 124 12.22 6.90 0.89
C PHE A 124 13.32 7.31 1.87
N THR A 125 14.25 8.17 1.45
CA THR A 125 15.32 8.69 2.29
C THR A 125 14.78 9.50 3.48
N LEU A 126 13.77 10.34 3.23
CA LEU A 126 13.09 11.10 4.28
C LEU A 126 12.41 10.19 5.30
N LYS A 127 11.70 9.15 4.84
CA LYS A 127 11.05 8.17 5.70
C LYS A 127 12.05 7.37 6.53
N ALA A 128 13.18 6.96 5.96
CA ALA A 128 14.26 6.30 6.71
C ALA A 128 14.81 7.20 7.83
N GLY A 129 15.11 8.46 7.53
CA GLY A 129 15.56 9.43 8.53
C GLY A 129 14.53 9.68 9.63
N LEU A 130 13.26 9.86 9.26
CA LEU A 130 12.17 10.09 10.22
C LEU A 130 11.88 8.86 11.07
N SER A 131 12.06 7.64 10.55
CA SER A 131 11.92 6.41 11.33
C SER A 131 12.92 6.39 12.49
N GLY A 132 14.19 6.72 12.22
CA GLY A 132 15.20 6.85 13.25
C GLY A 132 14.91 7.99 14.23
N PHE A 133 14.51 9.16 13.72
CA PHE A 133 14.13 10.30 14.54
C PHE A 133 12.99 9.98 15.50
N ASN A 134 11.90 9.38 15.01
CA ASN A 134 10.73 9.06 15.82
C ASN A 134 11.04 8.00 16.90
N PHE A 135 11.92 7.04 16.58
CA PHE A 135 12.38 6.07 17.56
C PHE A 135 13.23 6.76 18.67
N ALA A 136 14.11 7.70 18.31
CA ALA A 136 14.85 8.50 19.28
C ALA A 136 13.93 9.37 20.16
N VAL A 137 12.89 9.97 19.57
CA VAL A 137 11.85 10.73 20.28
C VAL A 137 11.13 9.83 21.28
N TYR A 138 10.74 8.61 20.85
CA TYR A 138 10.14 7.61 21.73
C TYR A 138 11.06 7.29 22.92
N LEU A 139 12.33 6.96 22.68
CA LEU A 139 13.29 6.65 23.76
C LEU A 139 13.49 7.84 24.70
N HIS A 140 13.53 9.06 24.15
CA HIS A 140 13.73 10.29 24.94
C HIS A 140 12.55 10.56 25.89
N TYR A 141 11.32 10.65 25.33
CA TYR A 141 10.15 11.06 26.09
C TYR A 141 9.52 9.95 26.94
N SER A 142 9.81 8.69 26.63
CA SER A 142 9.49 7.56 27.51
C SER A 142 10.47 7.43 28.72
N GLY A 143 11.50 8.29 28.80
CA GLY A 143 12.50 8.25 29.86
C GLY A 143 13.53 7.14 29.73
N ARG A 144 13.58 6.46 28.57
CA ARG A 144 14.53 5.37 28.29
C ARG A 144 15.87 5.87 27.78
N ALA A 145 15.95 7.03 27.17
CA ALA A 145 17.21 7.63 26.65
C ALA A 145 18.12 8.15 27.76
N LYS A 146 18.99 7.30 28.25
CA LYS A 146 20.00 7.64 29.27
C LYS A 146 21.37 8.05 28.67
N ASN A 147 21.73 7.51 27.51
CA ASN A 147 22.92 7.83 26.75
C ASN A 147 22.53 8.30 25.34
N LYS A 148 23.02 9.47 24.94
CA LYS A 148 22.67 10.09 23.65
C LYS A 148 23.17 9.30 22.45
N ILE A 149 24.42 8.77 22.55
CA ILE A 149 25.02 8.00 21.43
C ILE A 149 24.30 6.67 21.28
N SER A 150 23.99 5.95 22.35
CA SER A 150 23.23 4.71 22.25
C SER A 150 21.83 4.93 21.66
N THR A 151 21.21 6.07 21.99
CA THR A 151 19.91 6.42 21.38
C THR A 151 20.03 6.53 19.87
N VAL A 152 21.09 7.17 19.33
CA VAL A 152 21.33 7.25 17.88
C VAL A 152 21.60 5.87 17.30
N ILE A 153 22.42 5.02 17.94
CA ILE A 153 22.71 3.66 17.49
C ILE A 153 21.40 2.86 17.27
N PHE A 154 20.59 2.76 18.33
CA PHE A 154 19.36 1.97 18.26
C PHE A 154 18.30 2.57 17.31
N SER A 155 18.31 3.89 17.16
CA SER A 155 17.46 4.59 16.18
C SER A 155 17.87 4.25 14.74
N THR A 156 19.17 4.17 14.48
CA THR A 156 19.70 3.74 13.17
C THR A 156 19.37 2.27 12.89
N MET A 157 19.52 1.40 13.90
CA MET A 157 19.13 -0.02 13.80
C MET A 157 17.63 -0.17 13.48
N TYR A 158 16.77 0.65 14.09
CA TYR A 158 15.34 0.63 13.83
C TYR A 158 14.98 1.06 12.39
N ALA A 159 15.60 2.14 11.94
CA ALA A 159 15.35 2.69 10.61
C ALA A 159 15.83 1.79 9.47
N LEU A 160 16.86 0.97 9.70
CA LEU A 160 17.53 0.14 8.70
C LEU A 160 17.38 -1.36 9.01
N THR A 161 16.23 -1.77 9.57
CA THR A 161 15.89 -3.19 9.70
C THR A 161 15.74 -3.83 8.32
N ALA A 162 15.92 -5.15 8.22
CA ALA A 162 15.69 -5.87 6.96
C ALA A 162 14.28 -5.60 6.40
N TYR A 163 13.27 -5.52 7.28
CA TYR A 163 11.92 -5.14 6.85
C TYR A 163 11.87 -3.78 6.15
N ALA A 164 12.49 -2.75 6.73
CA ALA A 164 12.48 -1.40 6.18
C ALA A 164 13.20 -1.32 4.82
N LEU A 165 14.25 -2.10 4.64
CA LEU A 165 15.03 -2.15 3.39
C LEU A 165 14.31 -2.95 2.30
N VAL A 166 13.92 -4.18 2.60
CA VAL A 166 13.30 -5.08 1.61
C VAL A 166 11.89 -4.61 1.20
N ASN A 167 11.09 -4.12 2.15
CA ASN A 167 9.75 -3.61 1.86
C ASN A 167 9.72 -2.09 1.59
N GLY A 168 10.87 -1.45 1.43
CA GLY A 168 10.97 0.00 1.20
C GLY A 168 10.20 0.51 -0.01
N HIS A 169 10.07 -0.31 -1.05
CA HIS A 169 9.30 -0.03 -2.25
C HIS A 169 7.78 0.05 -1.98
N ASN A 170 7.28 -0.61 -0.93
CA ASN A 170 5.90 -0.44 -0.45
C ASN A 170 5.83 0.77 0.50
N THR A 171 6.00 1.95 -0.06
CA THR A 171 6.18 3.19 0.71
C THR A 171 5.06 3.46 1.72
N MET A 172 3.81 3.04 1.42
CA MET A 172 2.65 3.16 2.30
C MET A 172 2.76 2.27 3.56
N TRP A 173 3.52 1.17 3.53
CA TRP A 173 3.74 0.34 4.73
C TRP A 173 4.78 0.94 5.64
N ILE A 174 5.78 1.63 5.06
CA ILE A 174 6.85 2.29 5.81
C ILE A 174 6.32 3.46 6.67
N ASP A 175 5.19 4.06 6.30
CA ASP A 175 4.54 5.07 7.15
C ASP A 175 4.19 4.53 8.52
N THR A 176 3.67 3.31 8.58
CA THR A 176 3.37 2.68 9.87
C THR A 176 4.62 2.41 10.68
N LEU A 177 5.69 1.87 10.08
CA LEU A 177 6.98 1.70 10.74
C LEU A 177 7.48 3.05 11.29
N LEU A 178 7.40 4.12 10.50
CA LEU A 178 7.82 5.46 10.88
C LEU A 178 7.03 6.02 12.06
N PHE A 179 5.69 5.86 12.09
CA PHE A 179 4.83 6.43 13.13
C PHE A 179 4.64 5.52 14.35
N LEU A 180 4.94 4.23 14.27
CA LEU A 180 4.78 3.26 15.36
C LEU A 180 5.44 3.69 16.68
N PRO A 181 6.69 4.23 16.71
CA PRO A 181 7.29 4.68 17.96
C PRO A 181 6.51 5.81 18.64
N LEU A 182 5.94 6.74 17.86
CA LEU A 182 5.12 7.83 18.38
C LEU A 182 3.74 7.35 18.83
N LEU A 183 3.15 6.40 18.11
CA LEU A 183 1.90 5.75 18.52
C LEU A 183 2.07 5.07 19.88
N VAL A 184 3.14 4.28 20.04
CA VAL A 184 3.43 3.58 21.30
C VAL A 184 3.71 4.58 22.43
N LEU A 185 4.46 5.65 22.18
CA LEU A 185 4.66 6.74 23.16
C LEU A 185 3.33 7.35 23.59
N GLY A 186 2.44 7.58 22.64
CA GLY A 186 1.09 8.09 22.88
C GLY A 186 0.27 7.12 23.74
N LEU A 187 0.30 5.82 23.40
CA LEU A 187 -0.39 4.76 24.13
C LEU A 187 0.10 4.63 25.57
N GLU A 188 1.41 4.57 25.79
CA GLU A 188 2.01 4.57 27.14
C GLU A 188 1.60 5.81 27.95
N SER A 189 1.56 6.97 27.29
CA SER A 189 1.14 8.23 27.93
C SER A 189 -0.37 8.25 28.22
N LEU A 190 -1.19 7.65 27.37
CA LEU A 190 -2.64 7.52 27.58
C LEU A 190 -2.94 6.62 28.78
N ILE A 191 -2.24 5.49 28.91
CA ILE A 191 -2.42 4.54 30.00
C ILE A 191 -1.97 5.17 31.33
N ASN A 192 -0.77 5.76 31.37
CA ASN A 192 -0.18 6.26 32.62
C ASN A 192 -0.60 7.68 32.99
N LYS A 193 -0.66 8.59 32.04
CA LYS A 193 -0.79 10.03 32.23
C LYS A 193 -2.11 10.61 31.72
N LYS A 194 -3.01 9.77 31.17
CA LYS A 194 -4.29 10.17 30.56
C LYS A 194 -4.13 11.15 29.38
N LYS A 195 -2.94 11.20 28.76
CA LYS A 195 -2.65 12.08 27.64
C LYS A 195 -3.04 11.35 26.34
N PHE A 196 -4.13 11.77 25.73
CA PHE A 196 -4.73 11.07 24.60
C PHE A 196 -4.32 11.63 23.22
N ILE A 197 -3.83 12.87 23.15
CA ILE A 197 -3.66 13.61 21.90
C ILE A 197 -2.74 12.87 20.93
N LEU A 198 -1.51 12.54 21.38
CA LEU A 198 -0.51 11.89 20.51
C LEU A 198 -0.98 10.53 20.04
N TYR A 199 -1.57 9.73 20.92
CA TYR A 199 -2.12 8.42 20.57
C TYR A 199 -3.18 8.51 19.48
N THR A 200 -4.18 9.37 19.67
CA THR A 200 -5.31 9.50 18.76
C THR A 200 -4.88 9.99 17.39
N ILE A 201 -4.01 11.02 17.33
CA ILE A 201 -3.49 11.54 16.06
C ILE A 201 -2.66 10.46 15.33
N MET A 202 -1.72 9.79 16.03
CA MET A 202 -0.84 8.83 15.37
C MET A 202 -1.61 7.61 14.87
N LEU A 203 -2.58 7.11 15.61
CA LEU A 203 -3.42 6.01 15.15
C LEU A 203 -4.26 6.44 13.93
N SER A 204 -4.84 7.63 13.96
CA SER A 204 -5.60 8.16 12.83
C SER A 204 -4.72 8.32 11.58
N VAL A 205 -3.52 8.89 11.71
CA VAL A 205 -2.58 9.06 10.60
C VAL A 205 -2.15 7.71 10.02
N ILE A 206 -1.86 6.72 10.84
CA ILE A 206 -1.48 5.37 10.38
C ILE A 206 -2.62 4.73 9.59
N VAL A 207 -3.85 4.76 10.10
CA VAL A 207 -5.02 4.19 9.42
C VAL A 207 -5.35 4.95 8.15
N PHE A 208 -5.18 6.28 8.15
CA PHE A 208 -5.38 7.12 6.96
C PHE A 208 -4.35 6.81 5.88
N SER A 209 -3.07 6.66 6.24
CA SER A 209 -1.98 6.41 5.28
C SER A 209 -2.09 5.03 4.61
N ASN A 210 -2.54 4.02 5.35
CA ASN A 210 -2.84 2.69 4.83
C ASN A 210 -3.74 1.93 5.79
N PHE A 211 -4.95 1.63 5.38
CA PHE A 211 -5.93 0.94 6.21
C PHE A 211 -5.50 -0.49 6.59
N TYR A 212 -4.79 -1.18 5.68
CA TYR A 212 -4.43 -2.58 5.84
C TYR A 212 -3.35 -2.80 6.92
N ILE A 213 -2.26 -2.03 6.87
CA ILE A 213 -1.26 -2.04 7.94
C ILE A 213 -1.81 -1.35 9.21
N GLY A 214 -2.74 -0.39 9.03
CA GLY A 214 -3.52 0.20 10.13
C GLY A 214 -4.33 -0.84 10.92
N TYR A 215 -4.97 -1.79 10.22
CA TYR A 215 -5.65 -2.92 10.85
C TYR A 215 -4.67 -3.78 11.68
N MET A 216 -3.53 -4.16 11.12
CA MET A 216 -2.48 -4.88 11.86
C MET A 216 -1.98 -4.09 13.07
N THR A 217 -1.89 -2.76 12.94
CA THR A 217 -1.51 -1.87 14.04
C THR A 217 -2.55 -1.86 15.15
N CYS A 218 -3.85 -1.91 14.84
CA CYS A 218 -4.90 -2.02 15.85
C CYS A 218 -4.78 -3.32 16.65
N ILE A 219 -4.45 -4.45 16.01
CA ILE A 219 -4.17 -5.73 16.70
C ILE A 219 -2.95 -5.56 17.62
N PHE A 220 -1.86 -4.99 17.11
CA PHE A 220 -0.66 -4.74 17.91
C PHE A 220 -0.93 -3.84 19.11
N VAL A 221 -1.66 -2.75 18.96
CA VAL A 221 -2.07 -1.84 20.03
C VAL A 221 -2.84 -2.58 21.12
N ALA A 222 -3.78 -3.47 20.75
CA ALA A 222 -4.54 -4.25 21.71
C ALA A 222 -3.61 -5.14 22.55
N ILE A 223 -2.74 -5.92 21.88
CA ILE A 223 -1.78 -6.83 22.55
C ILE A 223 -0.76 -6.04 23.39
N TYR A 224 -0.20 -4.95 22.83
CA TYR A 224 0.79 -4.12 23.51
C TYR A 224 0.19 -3.39 24.72
N SER A 225 -1.08 -2.98 24.65
CA SER A 225 -1.80 -2.35 25.79
C SER A 225 -1.85 -3.28 26.99
N VAL A 226 -2.16 -4.57 26.75
CA VAL A 226 -2.17 -5.59 27.80
C VAL A 226 -0.75 -5.80 28.35
N TYR A 227 0.24 -5.99 27.46
CA TYR A 227 1.64 -6.12 27.85
C TYR A 227 2.09 -4.95 28.73
N TYR A 228 1.90 -3.73 28.27
CA TYR A 228 2.39 -2.55 28.95
C TYR A 228 1.72 -2.35 30.31
N TYR A 229 0.41 -2.56 30.35
CA TYR A 229 -0.34 -2.51 31.62
C TYR A 229 0.12 -3.58 32.61
N MET A 230 0.31 -4.81 32.15
CA MET A 230 0.76 -5.91 32.99
C MET A 230 2.22 -5.70 33.45
N ALA A 231 3.10 -5.15 32.64
CA ALA A 231 4.50 -4.88 32.99
C ALA A 231 4.66 -3.69 33.95
N TYR A 232 4.00 -2.57 33.68
CA TYR A 232 4.27 -1.27 34.30
C TYR A 232 3.06 -0.61 34.99
N GLY A 233 1.86 -0.80 34.51
CA GLY A 233 0.65 -0.08 34.94
C GLY A 233 0.21 -0.35 36.39
N TYR A 234 0.80 -1.35 37.05
CA TYR A 234 0.46 -1.76 38.43
C TYR A 234 1.38 -1.14 39.49
N SER A 235 2.54 -0.64 39.14
CA SER A 235 3.46 -0.04 40.11
C SER A 235 3.02 1.38 40.46
N LYS A 236 3.13 1.78 41.74
CA LYS A 236 2.84 3.14 42.19
C LYS A 236 3.71 4.18 41.49
N GLU A 237 4.90 3.79 41.08
CA GLU A 237 5.88 4.63 40.39
C GLU A 237 5.37 5.04 38.99
N TYR A 238 4.65 4.15 38.28
CA TYR A 238 4.07 4.41 36.96
C TYR A 238 2.60 4.83 36.99
N ASN A 239 1.91 4.70 38.13
CA ASN A 239 0.53 5.17 38.31
C ASN A 239 0.49 6.60 38.88
N GLU A 240 0.96 7.55 38.13
CA GLU A 240 0.98 8.98 38.53
C GLU A 240 -0.44 9.55 38.81
N SER A 241 -1.48 8.85 38.40
CA SER A 241 -2.85 9.34 38.56
C SER A 241 -3.53 8.96 39.86
N GLY A 242 -3.04 7.98 40.62
CA GLY A 242 -3.66 7.48 41.85
C GLY A 242 -5.11 7.01 41.68
N GLU A 243 -5.51 6.61 40.47
CA GLU A 243 -6.90 6.37 40.08
C GLU A 243 -7.42 5.04 40.58
N LYS A 244 -8.60 5.04 41.20
CA LYS A 244 -9.32 3.80 41.51
C LYS A 244 -9.83 3.15 40.22
N LEU A 245 -9.79 1.79 40.15
CA LEU A 245 -10.16 1.00 38.96
C LEU A 245 -9.36 1.39 37.72
N HIS A 246 -8.05 1.66 37.87
CA HIS A 246 -7.17 2.12 36.81
C HIS A 246 -7.16 1.19 35.57
N LEU A 247 -7.19 -0.15 35.75
CA LEU A 247 -7.25 -1.10 34.65
C LEU A 247 -8.46 -0.85 33.73
N LEU A 248 -9.65 -0.87 34.32
CA LEU A 248 -10.91 -0.72 33.57
C LEU A 248 -10.99 0.63 32.87
N LYS A 249 -10.62 1.70 33.58
CA LYS A 249 -10.61 3.05 33.02
C LYS A 249 -9.54 3.23 31.92
N SER A 250 -8.39 2.59 32.04
CA SER A 250 -7.36 2.61 31.00
C SER A 250 -7.82 1.87 29.75
N PHE A 251 -8.45 0.70 29.93
CA PHE A 251 -9.06 -0.04 28.83
C PHE A 251 -10.11 0.81 28.08
N PHE A 252 -11.07 1.41 28.80
CA PHE A 252 -12.07 2.26 28.15
C PHE A 252 -11.47 3.50 27.50
N ARG A 253 -10.43 4.10 28.07
CA ARG A 253 -9.71 5.23 27.42
C ARG A 253 -9.08 4.80 26.10
N VAL A 254 -8.36 3.67 26.09
CA VAL A 254 -7.78 3.15 24.84
C VAL A 254 -8.87 2.89 23.82
N LEU A 255 -9.98 2.23 24.21
CA LEU A 255 -11.10 1.95 23.33
C LEU A 255 -11.75 3.21 22.75
N ILE A 256 -12.07 4.20 23.61
CA ILE A 256 -12.73 5.46 23.18
C ILE A 256 -11.82 6.24 22.22
N PHE A 257 -10.56 6.43 22.55
CA PHE A 257 -9.66 7.21 21.72
C PHE A 257 -9.20 6.46 20.46
N SER A 258 -9.23 5.13 20.46
CA SER A 258 -9.12 4.33 19.22
C SER A 258 -10.35 4.53 18.33
N ALA A 259 -11.55 4.46 18.89
CA ALA A 259 -12.79 4.70 18.12
C ALA A 259 -12.83 6.11 17.52
N ILE A 260 -12.38 7.13 18.27
CA ILE A 260 -12.26 8.51 17.74
C ILE A 260 -11.23 8.57 16.62
N ALA A 261 -10.06 7.92 16.77
CA ALA A 261 -9.04 7.88 15.72
C ALA A 261 -9.54 7.20 14.44
N LEU A 262 -10.28 6.09 14.56
CA LEU A 262 -10.92 5.42 13.43
C LEU A 262 -12.01 6.28 12.81
N ALA A 263 -12.81 6.96 13.63
CA ALA A 263 -13.83 7.90 13.13
C ALA A 263 -13.18 9.06 12.35
N MET A 264 -12.04 9.60 12.81
CA MET A 264 -11.30 10.65 12.07
C MET A 264 -10.80 10.17 10.70
N SER A 265 -10.58 8.88 10.53
CA SER A 265 -10.13 8.25 9.27
C SER A 265 -11.25 7.56 8.50
N ALA A 266 -12.54 7.80 8.87
CA ALA A 266 -13.68 7.08 8.30
C ALA A 266 -13.84 7.30 6.80
N VAL A 267 -13.42 8.45 6.27
CA VAL A 267 -13.43 8.72 4.83
C VAL A 267 -12.62 7.69 4.07
N ILE A 268 -11.44 7.30 4.55
CA ILE A 268 -10.61 6.24 3.95
C ILE A 268 -11.24 4.86 4.19
N ILE A 269 -11.68 4.57 5.42
CA ILE A 269 -12.19 3.25 5.80
C ILE A 269 -13.47 2.90 5.00
N LEU A 270 -14.42 3.84 4.87
CA LEU A 270 -15.65 3.56 4.16
C LEU A 270 -15.45 3.49 2.65
N THR A 271 -14.59 4.32 2.11
CA THR A 271 -14.27 4.31 0.69
C THR A 271 -13.57 3.02 0.27
N ILE A 272 -12.55 2.58 1.02
CA ILE A 272 -11.89 1.31 0.70
C ILE A 272 -12.82 0.10 0.89
N ARG A 273 -13.69 0.13 1.90
CA ARG A 273 -14.72 -0.90 2.05
C ARG A 273 -15.62 -0.97 0.83
N TYR A 274 -16.02 0.16 0.28
CA TYR A 274 -16.80 0.25 -0.95
C TYR A 274 -16.02 -0.32 -2.15
N SER A 275 -14.80 0.15 -2.35
CA SER A 275 -13.93 -0.33 -3.43
C SER A 275 -13.71 -1.85 -3.40
N LEU A 276 -13.55 -2.45 -2.20
CA LEU A 276 -13.39 -3.89 -2.06
C LEU A 276 -14.66 -4.71 -2.39
N THR A 277 -15.84 -4.08 -2.48
CA THR A 277 -17.06 -4.79 -2.93
C THR A 277 -17.07 -5.07 -4.41
N PHE A 278 -16.26 -4.37 -5.21
CA PHE A 278 -16.18 -4.56 -6.66
C PHE A 278 -15.33 -5.76 -7.08
N GLY A 279 -14.54 -6.37 -6.18
CA GLY A 279 -13.60 -7.26 -6.79
C GLY A 279 -12.92 -8.38 -6.08
N LYS A 280 -12.72 -8.44 -4.83
CA LYS A 280 -11.77 -9.43 -4.28
C LYS A 280 -12.38 -10.53 -3.40
N ASN A 281 -13.58 -10.98 -3.70
CA ASN A 281 -14.17 -12.07 -2.91
C ASN A 281 -13.52 -13.44 -3.16
N ASP A 282 -12.83 -13.65 -4.29
CA ASP A 282 -12.40 -14.99 -4.75
C ASP A 282 -10.88 -15.25 -4.69
N PHE A 283 -10.08 -14.32 -4.13
CA PHE A 283 -8.61 -14.40 -4.23
C PHE A 283 -7.95 -15.47 -3.35
N SER A 284 -8.59 -15.96 -2.32
CA SER A 284 -8.10 -17.11 -1.57
C SER A 284 -9.21 -17.66 -0.66
N ASP A 285 -9.51 -18.92 -0.82
CA ASP A 285 -10.14 -19.70 0.26
C ASP A 285 -9.16 -19.79 1.42
N PRO A 286 -9.36 -19.04 2.53
CA PRO A 286 -8.45 -19.12 3.66
C PRO A 286 -8.55 -20.51 4.27
N ASN A 287 -7.50 -21.30 4.12
CA ASN A 287 -7.39 -22.55 4.83
C ASN A 287 -7.06 -22.25 6.30
N PHE A 288 -8.02 -22.44 7.18
CA PHE A 288 -7.88 -22.27 8.64
C PHE A 288 -7.24 -23.44 9.36
N ASP A 289 -6.64 -24.40 8.65
CA ASP A 289 -5.88 -25.48 9.26
C ASP A 289 -4.72 -24.90 10.08
N LEU A 290 -4.61 -25.37 11.31
CA LEU A 290 -3.52 -24.98 12.20
C LEU A 290 -2.24 -25.73 11.82
N LYS A 291 -1.54 -25.21 10.81
CA LYS A 291 -0.26 -25.75 10.33
C LYS A 291 0.86 -24.77 10.65
N SER A 292 2.07 -25.29 10.76
CA SER A 292 3.27 -24.45 10.82
C SER A 292 3.60 -23.95 9.42
N ASN A 293 3.80 -22.63 9.27
CA ASN A 293 4.16 -22.03 7.99
C ASN A 293 5.60 -22.40 7.57
N PHE A 294 6.50 -22.65 8.55
CA PHE A 294 7.93 -22.94 8.32
C PHE A 294 8.52 -23.66 9.54
N ASN A 295 9.75 -24.18 9.39
CA ASN A 295 10.48 -24.72 10.53
C ASN A 295 10.89 -23.58 11.48
N PHE A 296 10.61 -23.75 12.79
CA PHE A 296 10.88 -22.71 13.78
C PHE A 296 12.36 -22.26 13.84
N LEU A 297 13.30 -23.13 13.48
CA LEU A 297 14.72 -22.79 13.42
C LEU A 297 15.04 -21.79 12.29
N GLU A 298 14.27 -21.80 11.20
CA GLU A 298 14.40 -20.84 10.10
C GLU A 298 14.15 -19.40 10.55
N LEU A 299 13.23 -19.19 11.50
CA LEU A 299 13.02 -17.86 12.07
C LEU A 299 14.27 -17.32 12.77
N PHE A 300 15.04 -18.18 13.44
CA PHE A 300 16.31 -17.75 14.03
C PHE A 300 17.38 -17.43 12.99
N ALA A 301 17.39 -18.13 11.85
CA ALA A 301 18.27 -17.80 10.74
C ALA A 301 17.97 -16.41 10.16
N LYS A 302 16.70 -15.97 10.15
CA LYS A 302 16.27 -14.65 9.68
C LYS A 302 16.71 -13.49 10.58
N PHE A 303 17.24 -13.75 11.76
CA PHE A 303 17.87 -12.73 12.59
C PHE A 303 19.35 -12.50 12.28
N LEU A 304 19.98 -13.32 11.43
CA LEU A 304 21.35 -13.13 11.00
C LEU A 304 21.42 -12.06 9.89
N PRO A 305 22.54 -11.33 9.77
CA PRO A 305 22.74 -10.39 8.67
C PRO A 305 22.77 -11.14 7.33
N ASN A 306 22.36 -10.45 6.28
CA ASN A 306 22.39 -10.96 4.91
C ASN A 306 21.60 -12.28 4.70
N SER A 307 20.54 -12.49 5.51
CA SER A 307 19.68 -13.66 5.46
C SER A 307 18.43 -13.41 4.59
N TYR A 308 18.60 -12.73 3.45
CA TYR A 308 17.52 -12.58 2.48
C TYR A 308 17.18 -13.95 1.88
N ASP A 309 15.90 -14.28 1.75
CA ASP A 309 15.40 -15.47 1.07
C ASP A 309 14.63 -15.07 -0.20
N THR A 310 13.37 -14.65 -0.06
CA THR A 310 12.56 -14.19 -1.18
C THR A 310 11.37 -13.34 -0.69
N VAL A 311 10.83 -12.52 -1.58
CA VAL A 311 9.55 -11.81 -1.38
C VAL A 311 8.36 -12.57 -1.98
N ARG A 312 8.60 -13.72 -2.60
CA ARG A 312 7.60 -14.61 -3.21
C ARG A 312 6.75 -15.32 -2.15
N PRO A 313 5.73 -16.10 -2.54
CA PRO A 313 4.78 -16.74 -1.59
C PRO A 313 5.42 -17.60 -0.50
N ASP A 314 6.61 -18.18 -0.74
CA ASP A 314 7.32 -19.03 0.23
C ASP A 314 8.26 -18.24 1.15
N GLY A 315 8.33 -16.90 1.01
CA GLY A 315 9.22 -16.02 1.75
C GLY A 315 8.96 -16.02 3.26
N LEU A 316 10.05 -15.92 4.04
CA LEU A 316 10.07 -15.89 5.50
C LEU A 316 10.02 -14.45 6.05
N PRO A 317 9.69 -14.24 7.34
CA PRO A 317 9.59 -12.89 7.92
C PRO A 317 10.95 -12.19 7.97
N PHE A 318 11.00 -10.93 7.53
CA PHE A 318 12.18 -10.07 7.62
C PHE A 318 12.28 -9.44 9.02
N VAL A 319 13.06 -10.07 9.91
CA VAL A 319 13.16 -9.69 11.33
C VAL A 319 14.56 -9.25 11.77
N TYR A 320 15.56 -9.25 10.88
CA TYR A 320 16.89 -8.76 11.22
C TYR A 320 16.87 -7.28 11.63
N CYS A 321 17.47 -6.97 12.78
CA CYS A 321 17.58 -5.63 13.34
C CYS A 321 18.95 -5.35 14.01
N GLY A 322 20.00 -6.03 13.52
CA GLY A 322 21.39 -5.89 13.97
C GLY A 322 21.82 -6.97 14.97
N VAL A 323 23.03 -7.52 14.80
CA VAL A 323 23.61 -8.56 15.66
C VAL A 323 23.77 -8.08 17.10
N LEU A 324 24.01 -6.79 17.30
CA LEU A 324 24.07 -6.20 18.65
C LEU A 324 22.77 -6.45 19.43
N SER A 325 21.61 -6.39 18.78
CA SER A 325 20.32 -6.66 19.42
C SER A 325 20.19 -8.13 19.87
N LEU A 326 20.74 -9.07 19.09
CA LEU A 326 20.74 -10.50 19.42
C LEU A 326 21.58 -10.80 20.67
N ILE A 327 22.69 -10.08 20.84
CA ILE A 327 23.52 -10.21 22.04
C ILE A 327 22.80 -9.59 23.26
N LEU A 328 22.18 -8.44 23.09
CA LEU A 328 21.58 -7.70 24.21
C LEU A 328 20.23 -8.26 24.66
N LEU A 329 19.47 -8.90 23.77
CA LEU A 329 18.18 -9.46 24.12
C LEU A 329 18.26 -10.53 25.23
N PRO A 330 19.14 -11.57 25.17
CA PRO A 330 19.32 -12.49 26.31
C PRO A 330 19.86 -11.77 27.56
N VAL A 331 20.74 -10.76 27.39
CA VAL A 331 21.26 -9.95 28.51
C VAL A 331 20.13 -9.21 29.24
N TYR A 332 19.06 -8.78 28.54
CA TYR A 332 17.85 -8.21 29.15
C TYR A 332 17.30 -9.15 30.25
N PHE A 333 17.20 -10.42 29.97
CA PHE A 333 16.66 -11.42 30.89
C PHE A 333 17.60 -11.73 32.07
N PHE A 334 18.93 -11.54 31.91
CA PHE A 334 19.89 -11.71 32.99
C PHE A 334 20.03 -10.49 33.91
N THR A 335 19.56 -9.32 33.50
CA THR A 335 19.72 -8.05 34.24
C THR A 335 18.87 -8.00 35.49
N LYS A 336 19.49 -7.85 36.68
CA LYS A 336 18.77 -7.82 37.97
C LYS A 336 17.93 -6.56 38.21
N LYS A 337 18.20 -5.46 37.49
CA LYS A 337 17.45 -4.20 37.61
C LYS A 337 16.08 -4.22 36.92
N ILE A 338 15.88 -5.17 36.04
CA ILE A 338 14.59 -5.38 35.37
C ILE A 338 13.80 -6.40 36.22
N THR A 339 12.56 -6.06 36.55
CA THR A 339 11.73 -6.89 37.40
C THR A 339 11.38 -8.23 36.76
N PRO A 340 11.23 -9.33 37.51
CA PRO A 340 10.79 -10.61 36.96
C PRO A 340 9.45 -10.51 36.21
N ARG A 341 8.56 -9.67 36.71
CA ARG A 341 7.26 -9.42 36.08
C ARG A 341 7.40 -8.81 34.69
N GLU A 342 8.24 -7.77 34.54
CA GLU A 342 8.51 -7.14 33.26
C GLU A 342 9.14 -8.11 32.26
N LYS A 343 10.08 -8.95 32.70
CA LYS A 343 10.69 -10.00 31.88
C LYS A 343 9.69 -11.05 31.41
N ILE A 344 8.81 -11.51 32.31
CA ILE A 344 7.77 -12.49 31.94
C ILE A 344 6.81 -11.88 30.91
N CYS A 345 6.33 -10.65 31.15
CA CYS A 345 5.45 -9.98 30.21
C CYS A 345 6.12 -9.75 28.85
N ALA A 346 7.41 -9.38 28.83
CA ALA A 346 8.17 -9.23 27.59
C ALA A 346 8.35 -10.57 26.86
N GLY A 347 8.68 -11.64 27.59
CA GLY A 347 8.77 -12.98 27.02
C GLY A 347 7.45 -13.46 26.42
N VAL A 348 6.33 -13.20 27.10
CA VAL A 348 4.98 -13.55 26.58
C VAL A 348 4.68 -12.78 25.28
N LEU A 349 4.98 -11.47 25.21
CA LEU A 349 4.73 -10.69 23.99
C LEU A 349 5.61 -11.18 22.83
N ILE A 350 6.90 -11.47 23.07
CA ILE A 350 7.79 -12.06 22.06
C ILE A 350 7.21 -13.39 21.57
N SER A 351 6.78 -14.26 22.49
CA SER A 351 6.22 -15.56 22.16
C SER A 351 4.93 -15.44 21.33
N ILE A 352 4.05 -14.49 21.66
CA ILE A 352 2.83 -14.23 20.86
C ILE A 352 3.21 -13.84 19.43
N LEU A 353 4.16 -12.91 19.24
CA LEU A 353 4.57 -12.47 17.91
C LEU A 353 5.28 -13.59 17.13
N PHE A 354 6.14 -14.38 17.77
CA PHE A 354 6.78 -15.55 17.14
C PHE A 354 5.75 -16.59 16.70
N PHE A 355 4.78 -16.86 17.56
CA PHE A 355 3.72 -17.82 17.26
C PHE A 355 2.81 -17.31 16.13
N SER A 356 2.62 -15.99 16.04
CA SER A 356 1.87 -15.36 14.96
C SER A 356 2.51 -15.61 13.59
N PHE A 357 3.84 -15.62 13.47
CA PHE A 357 4.51 -15.95 12.22
C PHE A 357 4.42 -17.44 11.89
N SER A 358 4.57 -18.29 12.90
CA SER A 358 4.67 -19.73 12.72
C SER A 358 3.31 -20.40 12.44
N ALA A 359 2.22 -19.92 13.04
CA ALA A 359 0.90 -20.55 12.95
C ALA A 359 0.07 -19.93 11.81
N SER A 360 -0.24 -20.72 10.78
CA SER A 360 -0.97 -20.26 9.57
C SER A 360 -2.27 -19.52 9.88
N THR A 361 -3.10 -20.05 10.77
CA THR A 361 -4.39 -19.43 11.14
C THR A 361 -4.21 -18.06 11.80
N ILE A 362 -3.16 -17.91 12.65
CA ILE A 362 -2.91 -16.63 13.35
C ILE A 362 -2.32 -15.63 12.36
N ASP A 363 -1.44 -16.06 11.46
CA ASP A 363 -0.89 -15.23 10.41
C ASP A 363 -1.99 -14.67 9.49
N ILE A 364 -2.93 -15.52 9.05
CA ILE A 364 -4.11 -15.12 8.27
C ILE A 364 -4.95 -14.08 9.03
N PHE A 365 -5.11 -14.21 10.36
CA PHE A 365 -5.83 -13.21 11.16
C PHE A 365 -5.15 -11.84 11.10
N TRP A 366 -3.82 -11.75 11.15
CA TRP A 366 -3.10 -10.49 10.95
C TRP A 366 -3.34 -9.89 9.56
N HIS A 367 -3.54 -10.73 8.55
CA HIS A 367 -3.77 -10.34 7.16
C HIS A 367 -5.26 -10.13 6.80
N GLY A 368 -6.14 -9.94 7.79
CA GLY A 368 -7.56 -9.66 7.55
C GLY A 368 -8.33 -10.85 6.98
N MET A 369 -7.99 -12.05 7.40
CA MET A 369 -8.56 -13.34 6.97
C MET A 369 -8.27 -13.71 5.50
N GLN A 370 -7.21 -13.13 4.91
CA GLN A 370 -6.76 -13.50 3.57
C GLN A 370 -5.27 -13.87 3.58
N ARG A 371 -4.88 -14.86 2.78
CA ARG A 371 -3.47 -15.19 2.61
C ARG A 371 -2.84 -14.22 1.60
N PRO A 372 -1.73 -13.54 1.94
CA PRO A 372 -1.01 -12.74 0.96
C PRO A 372 -0.42 -13.64 -0.15
N ASN A 373 -0.50 -13.21 -1.39
CA ASN A 373 0.11 -13.94 -2.50
C ASN A 373 1.64 -13.77 -2.51
N TRP A 374 2.11 -12.58 -2.15
CA TRP A 374 3.51 -12.19 -2.06
C TRP A 374 3.73 -11.31 -0.84
N LEU A 375 5.00 -11.10 -0.43
CA LEU A 375 5.36 -10.20 0.67
C LEU A 375 4.66 -10.58 1.98
N ASN A 376 4.95 -11.78 2.45
CA ASN A 376 4.37 -12.34 3.68
C ASN A 376 4.79 -11.56 4.93
N TYR A 377 4.11 -11.80 6.05
CA TYR A 377 4.47 -11.29 7.40
C TYR A 377 4.67 -9.77 7.45
N ARG A 378 3.76 -9.03 6.84
CA ARG A 378 3.81 -7.55 6.71
C ARG A 378 3.86 -6.81 8.05
N TYR A 379 3.61 -7.48 9.16
CA TYR A 379 3.66 -6.96 10.53
C TYR A 379 4.99 -7.26 11.26
N SER A 380 5.99 -7.87 10.62
CA SER A 380 7.25 -8.31 11.27
C SER A 380 8.07 -7.16 11.87
N PHE A 381 7.95 -5.94 11.34
CA PHE A 381 8.61 -4.74 11.91
C PHE A 381 8.15 -4.41 13.34
N MET A 382 6.94 -4.84 13.75
CA MET A 382 6.46 -4.65 15.14
C MET A 382 7.28 -5.46 16.14
N LEU A 383 7.73 -6.66 15.74
CA LEU A 383 8.68 -7.44 16.52
C LEU A 383 10.03 -6.73 16.60
N CYS A 384 10.57 -6.25 15.46
CA CYS A 384 11.84 -5.51 15.44
C CYS A 384 11.80 -4.30 16.36
N PHE A 385 10.72 -3.51 16.31
CA PHE A 385 10.51 -2.38 17.24
C PHE A 385 10.64 -2.83 18.70
N PHE A 386 9.91 -3.88 19.07
CA PHE A 386 9.87 -4.34 20.46
C PHE A 386 11.21 -4.89 20.92
N LEU A 387 11.89 -5.71 20.11
CA LEU A 387 13.21 -6.25 20.42
C LEU A 387 14.25 -5.16 20.60
N LEU A 388 14.24 -4.11 19.76
CA LEU A 388 15.17 -2.99 19.88
C LEU A 388 14.91 -2.16 21.13
N VAL A 389 13.67 -2.01 21.57
CA VAL A 389 13.35 -1.35 22.86
C VAL A 389 13.93 -2.14 24.04
N LEU A 390 13.78 -3.46 24.04
CA LEU A 390 14.34 -4.33 25.10
C LEU A 390 15.87 -4.33 25.06
N ALA A 391 16.47 -4.44 23.86
CA ALA A 391 17.93 -4.41 23.68
C ALA A 391 18.53 -3.06 24.14
N HIS A 392 17.89 -1.93 23.82
CA HIS A 392 18.30 -0.62 24.32
C HIS A 392 18.23 -0.55 25.86
N GLN A 393 17.20 -1.11 26.45
CA GLN A 393 17.08 -1.17 27.93
C GLN A 393 18.16 -2.06 28.54
N ALA A 394 18.49 -3.21 27.94
CA ALA A 394 19.58 -4.07 28.34
C ALA A 394 20.94 -3.35 28.25
N PHE A 395 21.18 -2.61 27.17
CA PHE A 395 22.39 -1.83 26.97
C PHE A 395 22.59 -0.76 28.08
N HIS A 396 21.49 -0.13 28.52
CA HIS A 396 21.54 0.83 29.62
C HIS A 396 22.06 0.22 30.92
N PHE A 397 21.68 -1.02 31.22
CA PHE A 397 22.09 -1.74 32.43
C PHE A 397 23.30 -2.65 32.24
N LEU A 398 24.00 -2.56 31.11
CA LEU A 398 25.07 -3.47 30.72
C LEU A 398 26.19 -3.56 31.78
N LYS A 399 26.52 -2.45 32.46
CA LYS A 399 27.56 -2.38 33.49
C LYS A 399 27.21 -3.16 34.76
N GLU A 400 25.95 -3.43 34.97
CA GLU A 400 25.48 -4.15 36.17
C GLU A 400 25.42 -5.66 35.97
N VAL A 401 25.58 -6.10 34.71
CA VAL A 401 25.62 -7.50 34.33
C VAL A 401 27.06 -7.99 34.40
N LYS A 402 27.30 -9.16 34.99
CA LYS A 402 28.63 -9.77 34.96
C LYS A 402 29.05 -10.05 33.52
N PHE A 403 30.27 -9.62 33.14
CA PHE A 403 30.74 -9.81 31.76
C PHE A 403 30.71 -11.28 31.30
N ASN A 404 30.93 -12.22 32.21
CA ASN A 404 30.84 -13.66 31.92
C ASN A 404 29.47 -14.07 31.37
N HIS A 405 28.38 -13.37 31.72
CA HIS A 405 27.05 -13.65 31.10
C HIS A 405 27.02 -13.20 29.65
N ILE A 406 27.70 -12.08 29.31
CA ILE A 406 27.80 -11.58 27.92
C ILE A 406 28.60 -12.60 27.08
N VAL A 407 29.73 -13.09 27.66
CA VAL A 407 30.53 -14.14 27.01
C VAL A 407 29.71 -15.39 26.79
N ALA A 408 28.93 -15.82 27.78
CA ALA A 408 28.05 -17.01 27.63
C ALA A 408 26.97 -16.82 26.57
N VAL A 409 26.39 -15.61 26.47
CA VAL A 409 25.43 -15.28 25.40
C VAL A 409 26.09 -15.35 24.02
N CYS A 410 27.28 -14.73 23.87
CA CYS A 410 28.01 -14.79 22.62
C CYS A 410 28.40 -16.22 22.24
N ALA A 411 28.83 -17.05 23.20
CA ALA A 411 29.11 -18.46 22.96
C ALA A 411 27.85 -19.24 22.52
N GLY A 412 26.69 -18.95 23.16
CA GLY A 412 25.40 -19.51 22.76
C GLY A 412 24.98 -19.08 21.34
N LEU A 413 25.22 -17.82 20.96
CA LEU A 413 24.95 -17.35 19.61
C LEU A 413 25.86 -18.01 18.57
N VAL A 414 27.16 -18.16 18.87
CA VAL A 414 28.08 -18.91 18.01
C VAL A 414 27.58 -20.35 17.81
N MET A 415 27.14 -21.01 18.88
CA MET A 415 26.56 -22.35 18.78
C MET A 415 25.29 -22.38 17.91
N LEU A 416 24.39 -21.39 18.08
CA LEU A 416 23.20 -21.25 17.26
C LEU A 416 23.57 -21.05 15.79
N ILE A 417 24.55 -20.18 15.47
CA ILE A 417 25.02 -19.94 14.10
C ILE A 417 25.56 -21.24 13.47
N VAL A 418 26.33 -22.03 14.25
CA VAL A 418 26.83 -23.34 13.78
C VAL A 418 25.67 -24.33 13.53
N ILE A 419 24.63 -24.34 14.38
CA ILE A 419 23.45 -25.16 14.16
C ILE A 419 22.72 -24.73 12.88
N ILE A 420 22.54 -23.42 12.65
CA ILE A 420 21.91 -22.88 11.44
C ILE A 420 22.73 -23.29 10.21
N GLN A 421 24.07 -23.14 10.27
CA GLN A 421 24.94 -23.60 9.18
C GLN A 421 24.77 -25.08 8.87
N SER A 422 24.56 -25.94 9.89
CA SER A 422 24.39 -27.37 9.68
C SER A 422 23.06 -27.75 9.01
N GLN A 423 22.09 -26.85 8.91
CA GLN A 423 20.81 -27.08 8.23
C GLN A 423 20.88 -26.89 6.72
N ASP A 424 21.95 -26.27 6.21
CA ASP A 424 22.19 -26.05 4.78
C ASP A 424 21.03 -25.34 4.04
N TYR A 425 20.48 -24.31 4.67
CA TYR A 425 19.42 -23.49 4.04
C TYR A 425 19.95 -22.77 2.82
N SER A 426 19.28 -22.89 1.67
CA SER A 426 19.69 -22.35 0.38
C SER A 426 19.90 -20.83 0.36
N TYR A 427 19.20 -20.09 1.20
CA TYR A 427 19.30 -18.63 1.34
C TYR A 427 20.36 -18.17 2.35
N ILE A 428 21.09 -19.08 3.00
CA ILE A 428 22.15 -18.78 3.96
C ILE A 428 23.50 -18.96 3.29
N ASP A 429 24.07 -17.86 2.79
CA ASP A 429 25.43 -17.87 2.26
C ASP A 429 26.47 -18.08 3.38
N SER A 430 27.42 -18.99 3.15
CA SER A 430 28.44 -19.34 4.15
C SER A 430 29.37 -18.16 4.46
N VAL A 431 29.72 -17.32 3.49
CA VAL A 431 30.63 -16.19 3.69
C VAL A 431 29.86 -14.96 4.16
N MET A 432 28.88 -14.53 3.39
CA MET A 432 28.15 -13.26 3.64
C MET A 432 27.21 -13.31 4.84
N CYS A 433 26.66 -14.48 5.18
CA CYS A 433 25.80 -14.61 6.35
C CYS A 433 26.54 -15.17 7.57
N ILE A 434 27.14 -16.36 7.46
CA ILE A 434 27.71 -17.07 8.60
C ILE A 434 29.01 -16.42 9.10
N TRP A 435 30.00 -16.23 8.23
CA TRP A 435 31.29 -15.66 8.67
C TRP A 435 31.16 -14.19 9.10
N ILE A 436 30.30 -13.38 8.44
CA ILE A 436 30.03 -12.01 8.86
C ILE A 436 29.34 -12.02 10.22
N SER A 437 28.38 -12.93 10.46
CA SER A 437 27.72 -13.06 11.77
C SER A 437 28.73 -13.39 12.87
N LEU A 438 29.63 -14.35 12.64
CA LEU A 438 30.68 -14.70 13.60
C LEU A 438 31.64 -13.53 13.88
N LEU A 439 32.05 -12.83 12.81
CA LEU A 439 32.88 -11.63 12.92
C LEU A 439 32.18 -10.55 13.75
N CYS A 440 30.90 -10.26 13.47
CA CYS A 440 30.11 -9.30 14.23
C CYS A 440 30.02 -9.68 15.71
N VAL A 441 29.72 -10.95 16.04
CA VAL A 441 29.70 -11.42 17.44
C VAL A 441 31.04 -11.18 18.12
N GLY A 442 32.16 -11.50 17.46
CA GLY A 442 33.51 -11.27 17.99
C GLY A 442 33.82 -9.79 18.22
N VAL A 443 33.57 -8.95 17.23
CA VAL A 443 33.80 -7.48 17.30
C VAL A 443 32.91 -6.85 18.36
N TYR A 444 31.64 -7.23 18.44
CA TYR A 444 30.76 -6.72 19.51
C TYR A 444 31.18 -7.21 20.88
N LEU A 445 31.60 -8.44 21.05
CA LEU A 445 32.11 -8.92 22.34
C LEU A 445 33.30 -8.08 22.81
N LEU A 446 34.28 -7.78 21.94
CA LEU A 446 35.44 -6.94 22.25
C LEU A 446 35.02 -5.51 22.58
N THR A 447 34.10 -4.92 21.80
CA THR A 447 33.63 -3.56 22.01
C THR A 447 32.82 -3.44 23.30
N LEU A 448 31.96 -4.42 23.61
CA LEU A 448 31.19 -4.49 24.84
C LEU A 448 32.12 -4.72 26.05
N TYR A 449 33.21 -5.47 25.88
CA TYR A 449 34.26 -5.60 26.94
C TYR A 449 34.91 -4.26 27.23
N ALA A 450 35.36 -3.54 26.20
CA ALA A 450 35.92 -2.19 26.36
C ALA A 450 34.91 -1.24 27.02
N PHE A 451 33.65 -1.26 26.60
CA PHE A 451 32.56 -0.46 27.17
C PHE A 451 32.32 -0.79 28.65
N HIS A 452 32.40 -2.04 29.03
CA HIS A 452 32.23 -2.51 30.40
C HIS A 452 33.42 -2.07 31.31
N LYS A 453 34.66 -2.20 30.79
CA LYS A 453 35.89 -1.84 31.50
C LYS A 453 36.03 -0.31 31.66
N GLU A 454 35.80 0.45 30.61
CA GLU A 454 35.88 1.91 30.54
C GLU A 454 34.65 2.62 31.11
N ARG A 455 33.76 1.89 31.77
CA ARG A 455 32.50 2.39 32.36
C ARG A 455 31.66 3.27 31.42
N GLY A 456 31.63 2.90 30.10
CA GLY A 456 30.79 3.52 29.10
C GLY A 456 31.31 4.86 28.58
N SER A 457 32.58 4.90 28.28
CA SER A 457 33.24 6.02 27.59
C SER A 457 32.45 6.38 26.30
N ASN A 458 32.28 7.68 26.07
CA ASN A 458 31.67 8.18 24.83
C ASN A 458 32.50 7.78 23.60
N PHE A 459 33.81 7.62 23.74
CA PHE A 459 34.69 7.16 22.67
C PHE A 459 34.36 5.74 22.25
N VAL A 460 34.22 4.81 23.22
CA VAL A 460 33.80 3.41 22.90
C VAL A 460 32.38 3.36 22.33
N SER A 461 31.48 4.22 22.80
CA SER A 461 30.15 4.34 22.24
C SER A 461 30.19 4.84 20.79
N LEU A 462 31.09 5.73 20.42
CA LEU A 462 31.29 6.19 19.05
C LEU A 462 31.86 5.08 18.16
N ILE A 463 32.84 4.31 18.64
CA ILE A 463 33.34 3.12 17.93
C ILE A 463 32.19 2.14 17.67
N LEU A 464 31.37 1.87 18.67
CA LEU A 464 30.19 1.01 18.53
C LEU A 464 29.24 1.54 17.49
N ALA A 465 28.99 2.87 17.43
CA ALA A 465 28.15 3.49 16.40
C ALA A 465 28.69 3.26 14.99
N ILE A 466 30.00 3.37 14.79
CA ILE A 466 30.66 3.12 13.51
C ILE A 466 30.53 1.64 13.11
N ILE A 467 30.76 0.72 14.04
CA ILE A 467 30.63 -0.73 13.76
C ILE A 467 29.20 -1.10 13.37
N VAL A 468 28.20 -0.60 14.13
CA VAL A 468 26.77 -0.83 13.80
C VAL A 468 26.42 -0.21 12.44
N SER A 469 26.91 0.99 12.15
CA SER A 469 26.67 1.63 10.86
C SER A 469 27.27 0.85 9.70
N ALA A 470 28.48 0.29 9.87
CA ALA A 470 29.11 -0.56 8.85
C ALA A 470 28.36 -1.88 8.66
N GLU A 471 27.93 -2.53 9.75
CA GLU A 471 27.11 -3.74 9.69
C GLU A 471 25.79 -3.49 8.91
N LEU A 472 25.07 -2.41 9.27
CA LEU A 472 23.79 -2.09 8.61
C LEU A 472 23.96 -1.69 7.14
N LEU A 473 25.08 -1.01 6.80
CA LEU A 473 25.41 -0.66 5.43
C LEU A 473 25.65 -1.91 4.59
N ILE A 474 26.45 -2.85 5.09
CA ILE A 474 26.74 -4.12 4.39
C ILE A 474 25.45 -4.95 4.24
N ASN A 475 24.72 -5.12 5.34
CA ASN A 475 23.44 -5.83 5.28
C ASN A 475 22.45 -5.19 4.30
N GLY A 476 22.36 -3.86 4.29
CA GLY A 476 21.45 -3.14 3.40
C GLY A 476 21.81 -3.33 1.93
N TYR A 477 23.10 -3.23 1.61
CA TYR A 477 23.59 -3.46 0.26
C TYR A 477 23.30 -4.89 -0.20
N VAL A 478 23.70 -5.90 0.60
CA VAL A 478 23.52 -7.31 0.24
C VAL A 478 22.04 -7.69 0.15
N CYS A 479 21.19 -7.21 1.05
CA CYS A 479 19.75 -7.49 0.98
C CYS A 479 19.09 -6.90 -0.26
N LEU A 480 19.43 -5.66 -0.66
CA LEU A 480 18.89 -5.07 -1.88
C LEU A 480 19.48 -5.71 -3.15
N ASP A 481 20.73 -6.17 -3.10
CA ASP A 481 21.35 -6.91 -4.19
C ASP A 481 20.66 -8.27 -4.41
N ALA A 482 20.39 -8.99 -3.33
CA ALA A 482 19.64 -10.24 -3.37
C ALA A 482 18.18 -10.03 -3.83
N LEU A 483 17.54 -8.93 -3.42
CA LEU A 483 16.22 -8.54 -3.90
C LEU A 483 16.23 -8.26 -5.41
N ASP A 484 17.29 -7.63 -5.93
CA ASP A 484 17.45 -7.37 -7.36
C ASP A 484 17.62 -8.68 -8.17
N GLN A 485 18.36 -9.63 -7.64
CA GLN A 485 18.50 -10.95 -8.25
C GLN A 485 17.20 -11.76 -8.26
N ASP A 486 16.33 -11.58 -7.24
CA ASP A 486 15.04 -12.26 -7.14
C ASP A 486 13.96 -11.62 -8.04
N VAL A 487 13.87 -10.28 -8.08
CA VAL A 487 12.71 -9.57 -8.68
C VAL A 487 13.08 -8.36 -9.55
N ILE A 488 14.31 -8.20 -9.87
CA ILE A 488 14.91 -7.24 -10.81
C ILE A 488 14.42 -5.79 -10.67
N PHE A 489 15.34 -4.89 -10.32
CA PHE A 489 15.10 -3.45 -10.36
C PHE A 489 15.10 -2.94 -11.81
N SER A 490 14.15 -2.08 -12.14
CA SER A 490 14.12 -1.43 -13.45
C SER A 490 15.08 -0.27 -13.51
N SER A 491 15.71 -0.06 -14.69
CA SER A 491 16.49 1.15 -14.92
C SER A 491 15.59 2.38 -15.07
N ARG A 492 16.14 3.54 -14.75
CA ARG A 492 15.49 4.84 -14.98
C ARG A 492 15.33 5.10 -16.48
N THR A 493 16.32 4.75 -17.27
CA THR A 493 16.33 4.89 -18.72
C THR A 493 15.16 4.12 -19.34
N SER A 494 14.99 2.83 -19.01
CA SER A 494 13.87 2.01 -19.52
C SER A 494 12.48 2.59 -19.20
N TYR A 495 12.33 3.27 -18.05
CA TYR A 495 11.08 3.92 -17.71
C TYR A 495 10.84 5.16 -18.57
N ARG A 496 11.84 6.01 -18.71
CA ARG A 496 11.73 7.29 -19.39
C ARG A 496 11.69 7.18 -20.91
N GLU A 497 12.50 6.30 -21.48
CA GLU A 497 12.53 6.11 -22.93
C GLU A 497 11.16 5.74 -23.47
N PHE A 498 10.43 4.85 -22.81
CA PHE A 498 9.08 4.46 -23.21
C PHE A 498 8.10 5.65 -23.21
N ILE A 499 8.17 6.49 -22.17
CA ILE A 499 7.29 7.65 -22.07
C ILE A 499 7.68 8.73 -23.10
N ASP A 500 8.98 9.06 -23.18
CA ASP A 500 9.51 10.06 -24.11
C ASP A 500 9.25 9.65 -25.58
N GLU A 501 9.18 8.34 -25.87
CA GLU A 501 8.88 7.79 -27.19
C GLU A 501 7.41 7.98 -27.57
N LEU A 502 6.47 7.70 -26.64
CA LEU A 502 5.04 7.70 -26.95
C LEU A 502 4.34 9.03 -26.71
N SER A 503 4.82 9.88 -25.80
CA SER A 503 4.19 11.17 -25.49
C SER A 503 3.94 12.05 -26.71
N PRO A 504 4.83 12.16 -27.71
CA PRO A 504 4.57 12.98 -28.90
C PRO A 504 3.36 12.54 -29.71
N TYR A 505 3.06 11.24 -29.76
CA TYR A 505 1.89 10.70 -30.48
C TYR A 505 0.60 10.96 -29.71
N VAL A 506 0.63 10.84 -28.40
CA VAL A 506 -0.51 11.19 -27.53
C VAL A 506 -0.81 12.70 -27.63
N GLU A 507 0.21 13.54 -27.54
CA GLU A 507 0.08 14.99 -27.70
C GLU A 507 -0.45 15.38 -29.09
N TYR A 508 -0.02 14.69 -30.14
CA TYR A 508 -0.54 14.92 -31.49
C TYR A 508 -2.06 14.69 -31.55
N ILE A 509 -2.57 13.62 -30.93
CA ILE A 509 -4.00 13.31 -30.89
C ILE A 509 -4.74 14.39 -30.07
N LYS A 510 -4.28 14.70 -28.87
CA LYS A 510 -4.89 15.69 -27.97
C LYS A 510 -4.94 17.09 -28.58
N ASN A 511 -3.92 17.49 -29.32
CA ASN A 511 -3.89 18.78 -30.02
C ASN A 511 -4.84 18.83 -31.22
N LYS A 512 -5.25 17.68 -31.76
CA LYS A 512 -6.16 17.58 -32.91
C LYS A 512 -7.62 17.45 -32.50
N ASP A 513 -7.89 16.86 -31.35
CA ASP A 513 -9.22 16.48 -30.89
C ASP A 513 -9.33 16.75 -29.38
N ASP A 514 -10.17 17.69 -29.01
CA ASP A 514 -10.48 18.11 -27.64
C ASP A 514 -11.78 17.47 -27.10
N SER A 515 -12.42 16.60 -27.88
CA SER A 515 -13.62 15.88 -27.46
C SER A 515 -13.27 14.77 -26.47
N PHE A 516 -14.27 14.25 -25.77
CA PHE A 516 -14.07 13.05 -24.96
C PHE A 516 -14.00 11.80 -25.85
N TYR A 517 -12.93 11.03 -25.71
CA TYR A 517 -12.73 9.75 -26.38
C TYR A 517 -11.86 8.82 -25.54
N ARG A 518 -11.89 7.51 -25.85
CA ARG A 518 -10.85 6.58 -25.41
C ARG A 518 -9.84 6.37 -26.52
N MET A 519 -8.59 6.20 -26.11
CA MET A 519 -7.52 5.74 -26.99
C MET A 519 -6.73 4.62 -26.33
N GLU A 520 -6.03 3.84 -27.13
CA GLU A 520 -5.17 2.77 -26.67
C GLU A 520 -3.92 2.66 -27.52
N LYS A 521 -3.04 1.77 -27.12
CA LYS A 521 -1.78 1.50 -27.80
C LYS A 521 -1.45 0.01 -27.80
N THR A 522 -0.81 -0.49 -28.85
CA THR A 522 -0.46 -1.90 -28.98
C THR A 522 0.80 -2.27 -28.20
N MET A 523 1.64 -1.28 -27.86
CA MET A 523 2.86 -1.48 -27.08
C MET A 523 2.64 -1.03 -25.63
N HIS A 524 3.15 -1.83 -24.70
CA HIS A 524 3.05 -1.56 -23.26
C HIS A 524 4.36 -1.82 -22.55
N ARG A 525 4.82 -0.87 -21.76
CA ARG A 525 5.87 -1.13 -20.78
C ARG A 525 5.30 -1.93 -19.60
N LYS A 526 4.18 -1.47 -19.05
CA LYS A 526 3.38 -2.12 -18.02
C LYS A 526 1.90 -1.80 -18.25
N THR A 527 1.01 -2.50 -17.56
CA THR A 527 -0.44 -2.34 -17.75
C THR A 527 -1.02 -1.02 -17.29
N ASN A 528 -0.32 -0.25 -16.44
CA ASN A 528 -0.79 1.04 -15.93
C ASN A 528 -0.14 2.25 -16.63
N ASP A 529 0.60 2.04 -17.69
CA ASP A 529 1.31 3.12 -18.41
C ASP A 529 0.36 4.14 -19.06
N ASN A 530 -0.93 3.84 -19.18
CA ASN A 530 -1.97 4.79 -19.58
C ASN A 530 -2.06 6.00 -18.64
N MET A 531 -1.84 5.80 -17.31
CA MET A 531 -1.88 6.90 -16.34
C MET A 531 -0.76 7.92 -16.55
N THR A 532 0.46 7.48 -16.84
CA THR A 532 1.57 8.40 -17.15
C THR A 532 1.42 9.12 -18.49
N LEU A 533 0.81 8.46 -19.46
CA LEU A 533 0.57 9.04 -20.79
C LEU A 533 -0.74 9.86 -20.86
N ASP A 534 -1.47 9.92 -19.75
CA ASP A 534 -2.79 10.56 -19.66
C ASP A 534 -3.74 10.09 -20.78
N ILE A 535 -3.90 8.77 -20.85
CA ILE A 535 -4.71 8.06 -21.84
C ILE A 535 -5.95 7.46 -21.14
N ASN A 536 -7.13 7.87 -21.59
CA ASN A 536 -8.39 7.18 -21.24
C ASN A 536 -8.46 5.87 -22.03
N GLY A 537 -8.27 4.73 -21.38
CA GLY A 537 -8.19 3.44 -22.09
C GLY A 537 -8.74 2.29 -21.26
N ILE A 538 -8.42 1.07 -21.71
CA ILE A 538 -8.90 -0.16 -21.06
C ILE A 538 -7.81 -0.89 -20.26
N SER A 539 -6.55 -0.53 -20.45
CA SER A 539 -5.41 -1.18 -19.78
C SER A 539 -5.26 -0.68 -18.35
N SER A 540 -5.27 -1.59 -17.38
CA SER A 540 -5.06 -1.26 -15.96
C SER A 540 -4.73 -2.50 -15.13
N SER A 541 -4.02 -2.32 -14.01
CA SER A 541 -3.73 -3.38 -13.04
C SER A 541 -3.71 -2.82 -11.63
N THR A 542 -4.68 -3.20 -10.81
CA THR A 542 -4.71 -2.80 -9.39
C THR A 542 -5.41 -3.86 -8.52
N SER A 543 -5.09 -3.87 -7.22
CA SER A 543 -5.79 -4.73 -6.26
C SER A 543 -7.24 -4.32 -5.97
N THR A 544 -7.68 -3.15 -6.46
CA THR A 544 -9.04 -2.62 -6.27
C THR A 544 -9.80 -2.50 -7.60
N LEU A 545 -9.39 -3.24 -8.63
CA LEU A 545 -10.05 -3.21 -9.94
C LEU A 545 -11.41 -3.89 -9.89
N ASN A 546 -12.36 -3.36 -10.66
CA ASN A 546 -13.71 -3.91 -10.75
C ASN A 546 -13.70 -5.24 -11.52
N GLN A 547 -14.03 -6.34 -10.84
CA GLN A 547 -13.98 -7.69 -11.39
C GLN A 547 -14.99 -7.87 -12.53
N SER A 548 -16.16 -7.27 -12.46
CA SER A 548 -17.16 -7.41 -13.53
C SER A 548 -16.66 -6.77 -14.84
N ILE A 549 -15.90 -5.67 -14.76
CA ILE A 549 -15.27 -5.06 -15.95
C ILE A 549 -14.15 -5.94 -16.51
N ILE A 550 -13.36 -6.57 -15.65
CA ILE A 550 -12.32 -7.52 -16.10
C ILE A 550 -12.96 -8.68 -16.87
N THR A 551 -14.07 -9.21 -16.37
CA THR A 551 -14.82 -10.29 -17.02
C THR A 551 -15.40 -9.82 -18.35
N LEU A 552 -16.03 -8.63 -18.38
CA LEU A 552 -16.57 -8.06 -19.63
C LEU A 552 -15.48 -7.91 -20.70
N LEU A 553 -14.32 -7.34 -20.34
CA LEU A 553 -13.22 -7.15 -21.29
C LEU A 553 -12.69 -8.49 -21.84
N ASN A 554 -12.63 -9.52 -21.00
CA ASN A 554 -12.28 -10.87 -21.46
C ASN A 554 -13.33 -11.44 -22.42
N GLN A 555 -14.62 -11.31 -22.09
CA GLN A 555 -15.72 -11.74 -22.96
C GLN A 555 -15.75 -11.00 -24.29
N LEU A 556 -15.33 -9.73 -24.33
CA LEU A 556 -15.17 -8.95 -25.56
C LEU A 556 -13.90 -9.29 -26.35
N GLY A 557 -13.10 -10.25 -25.88
CA GLY A 557 -11.91 -10.77 -26.57
C GLY A 557 -10.59 -10.09 -26.25
N TYR A 558 -10.55 -9.23 -25.23
CA TYR A 558 -9.29 -8.64 -24.75
C TYR A 558 -8.60 -9.53 -23.71
N SER A 559 -7.27 -9.44 -23.65
CA SER A 559 -6.48 -10.09 -22.61
C SER A 559 -6.75 -9.44 -21.25
N SER A 560 -7.50 -10.15 -20.40
CA SER A 560 -8.00 -9.64 -19.14
C SER A 560 -8.19 -10.78 -18.14
N LYS A 561 -7.68 -10.63 -16.90
CA LYS A 561 -7.75 -11.69 -15.88
C LYS A 561 -7.55 -11.13 -14.47
N SER A 562 -8.30 -11.65 -13.52
CA SER A 562 -8.13 -11.40 -12.08
C SER A 562 -8.15 -9.91 -11.71
N HIS A 563 -7.01 -9.25 -11.71
CA HIS A 563 -6.83 -7.86 -11.25
C HIS A 563 -6.16 -6.96 -12.30
N TRP A 564 -6.17 -7.37 -13.57
CA TRP A 564 -5.60 -6.61 -14.68
C TRP A 564 -6.37 -6.79 -15.97
N SER A 565 -6.29 -5.79 -16.83
CA SER A 565 -6.73 -5.77 -18.21
C SER A 565 -5.65 -5.13 -19.08
N LYS A 566 -5.58 -5.53 -20.34
CA LYS A 566 -4.58 -5.01 -21.28
C LYS A 566 -5.20 -4.90 -22.66
N TYR A 567 -4.93 -3.80 -23.35
CA TYR A 567 -5.30 -3.67 -24.76
C TYR A 567 -4.43 -4.61 -25.62
N LEU A 568 -4.86 -5.82 -25.66
CA LEU A 568 -4.25 -6.90 -26.42
C LEU A 568 -5.35 -7.89 -26.78
N GLY A 569 -5.57 -8.12 -28.05
CA GLY A 569 -6.75 -8.81 -28.55
C GLY A 569 -7.87 -7.82 -28.88
N GLY A 570 -9.13 -8.27 -28.71
CA GLY A 570 -10.29 -7.47 -29.12
C GLY A 570 -10.52 -7.45 -30.63
N THR A 571 -11.52 -6.71 -31.05
CA THR A 571 -11.93 -6.56 -32.44
C THR A 571 -12.35 -5.12 -32.72
N PRO A 572 -12.45 -4.66 -33.98
CA PRO A 572 -13.02 -3.34 -34.29
C PRO A 572 -14.43 -3.13 -33.72
N ALA A 573 -15.22 -4.18 -33.57
CA ALA A 573 -16.54 -4.10 -32.97
C ALA A 573 -16.49 -3.86 -31.46
N SER A 574 -15.63 -4.60 -30.74
CA SER A 574 -15.41 -4.34 -29.30
C SER A 574 -14.79 -2.98 -29.03
N ASP A 575 -13.82 -2.54 -29.85
CA ASP A 575 -13.23 -1.21 -29.76
C ASP A 575 -14.30 -0.12 -29.98
N SER A 576 -15.15 -0.29 -30.99
CA SER A 576 -16.23 0.66 -31.28
C SER A 576 -17.21 0.79 -30.11
N LEU A 577 -17.71 -0.32 -29.58
CA LEU A 577 -18.66 -0.35 -28.46
C LEU A 577 -18.10 0.26 -27.19
N LEU A 578 -16.78 0.10 -26.95
CA LEU A 578 -16.10 0.70 -25.80
C LEU A 578 -15.67 2.17 -26.03
N GLY A 579 -15.95 2.73 -27.21
CA GLY A 579 -15.64 4.13 -27.53
C GLY A 579 -14.14 4.39 -27.77
N ILE A 580 -13.36 3.37 -28.19
CA ILE A 580 -11.95 3.53 -28.55
C ILE A 580 -11.87 4.15 -29.93
N LYS A 581 -11.53 5.44 -29.97
CA LYS A 581 -11.44 6.27 -31.19
C LYS A 581 -10.07 6.22 -31.84
N TYR A 582 -9.01 6.21 -31.04
CA TYR A 582 -7.64 6.23 -31.52
C TYR A 582 -6.83 5.05 -31.02
N VAL A 583 -5.98 4.52 -31.90
CA VAL A 583 -5.01 3.46 -31.56
C VAL A 583 -3.63 3.88 -32.04
N ILE A 584 -2.66 3.88 -31.13
CA ILE A 584 -1.24 4.03 -31.44
C ILE A 584 -0.66 2.63 -31.60
N SER A 585 -0.02 2.35 -32.75
CA SER A 585 0.47 1.02 -33.07
C SER A 585 1.91 1.06 -33.59
N ASP A 586 2.72 0.09 -33.21
CA ASP A 586 4.07 -0.17 -33.76
C ASP A 586 4.03 -1.03 -35.03
N ASN A 587 2.84 -1.55 -35.38
CA ASN A 587 2.63 -2.35 -36.57
C ASN A 587 1.46 -1.80 -37.41
N PRO A 588 1.51 -1.93 -38.74
CA PRO A 588 0.37 -1.56 -39.58
C PRO A 588 -0.86 -2.38 -39.28
N LEU A 589 -2.00 -1.72 -39.01
CA LEU A 589 -3.30 -2.39 -38.92
C LEU A 589 -3.82 -2.70 -40.34
N SER A 590 -4.33 -3.89 -40.53
CA SER A 590 -4.70 -4.39 -41.87
C SER A 590 -6.19 -4.73 -42.03
N ASP A 591 -7.02 -4.41 -41.04
CA ASP A 591 -8.46 -4.77 -41.03
C ASP A 591 -9.32 -3.99 -42.05
N GLY A 592 -8.85 -2.82 -42.48
CA GLY A 592 -9.56 -1.97 -43.48
C GLY A 592 -10.66 -1.11 -42.86
N ILE A 593 -10.73 -1.02 -41.54
CA ILE A 593 -11.68 -0.22 -40.78
C ILE A 593 -10.99 1.03 -40.26
N TYR A 594 -9.83 0.86 -39.60
CA TYR A 594 -9.06 1.96 -39.04
C TYR A 594 -8.40 2.78 -40.15
N LYS A 595 -8.51 4.10 -40.02
CA LYS A 595 -7.90 5.07 -40.92
C LYS A 595 -6.58 5.55 -40.37
N LYS A 596 -5.46 5.28 -41.04
CA LYS A 596 -4.18 5.84 -40.68
C LYS A 596 -4.20 7.36 -40.84
N ILE A 597 -3.90 8.09 -39.76
CA ILE A 597 -3.91 9.57 -39.74
C ILE A 597 -2.54 10.18 -39.50
N TYR A 598 -1.59 9.38 -38.99
CA TYR A 598 -0.20 9.81 -38.77
C TYR A 598 0.74 8.61 -38.80
N GLU A 599 2.00 8.84 -39.21
CA GLU A 599 3.07 7.85 -39.26
C GLU A 599 4.42 8.56 -39.09
N GLU A 600 5.19 8.16 -38.11
CA GLU A 600 6.56 8.59 -37.85
C GLU A 600 7.31 7.54 -37.06
N ASN A 601 8.63 7.37 -37.30
CA ASN A 601 9.52 6.46 -36.56
C ASN A 601 8.97 5.03 -36.31
N GLU A 602 8.35 4.45 -37.35
CA GLU A 602 7.72 3.13 -37.30
C GLU A 602 6.52 3.05 -36.33
N HIS A 603 5.99 4.19 -35.88
CA HIS A 603 4.75 4.26 -35.13
C HIS A 603 3.65 4.86 -35.98
N TYR A 604 2.45 4.35 -35.79
CA TYR A 604 1.26 4.71 -36.55
C TYR A 604 0.16 5.17 -35.61
N ILE A 605 -0.56 6.24 -35.99
CA ILE A 605 -1.82 6.60 -35.32
C ILE A 605 -2.96 6.25 -36.26
N TYR A 606 -3.88 5.46 -35.73
CA TYR A 606 -5.10 5.08 -36.41
C TYR A 606 -6.31 5.70 -35.75
N GLU A 607 -7.27 6.13 -36.56
CA GLU A 607 -8.58 6.60 -36.14
C GLU A 607 -9.64 5.54 -36.51
N ASN A 608 -10.48 5.15 -35.54
CA ASN A 608 -11.67 4.35 -35.75
C ASN A 608 -12.84 5.28 -36.06
N PRO A 609 -13.30 5.41 -37.34
CA PRO A 609 -14.39 6.29 -37.68
C PRO A 609 -15.77 5.79 -37.22
N TYR A 610 -15.85 4.55 -36.76
CA TYR A 610 -17.07 3.86 -36.30
C TYR A 610 -17.13 3.74 -34.76
N TYR A 611 -16.31 4.49 -34.01
CA TYR A 611 -16.39 4.49 -32.56
C TYR A 611 -17.73 5.02 -32.06
N MET A 612 -18.21 4.44 -30.96
CA MET A 612 -19.42 4.89 -30.27
C MET A 612 -19.06 5.97 -29.23
N SER A 613 -20.01 6.87 -28.97
CA SER A 613 -19.89 7.76 -27.80
C SER A 613 -19.98 6.97 -26.51
N LEU A 614 -19.60 7.58 -25.37
CA LEU A 614 -19.73 6.96 -24.03
C LEU A 614 -21.15 6.47 -23.74
N ALA A 615 -22.16 7.11 -24.33
CA ALA A 615 -23.54 6.73 -24.17
C ALA A 615 -24.30 6.85 -25.51
N PHE A 616 -25.26 6.00 -25.72
CA PHE A 616 -26.14 5.99 -26.92
C PHE A 616 -27.42 5.22 -26.64
N GLY A 617 -28.44 5.50 -27.43
CA GLY A 617 -29.72 4.76 -27.36
C GLY A 617 -29.60 3.39 -28.00
N VAL A 618 -30.14 2.36 -27.34
CA VAL A 618 -30.26 1.00 -27.85
C VAL A 618 -31.67 0.47 -27.57
N SER A 619 -32.10 -0.58 -28.29
CA SER A 619 -33.38 -1.23 -27.98
C SER A 619 -33.38 -1.82 -26.57
N THR A 620 -34.53 -1.79 -25.91
CA THR A 620 -34.75 -2.42 -24.60
C THR A 620 -34.55 -3.95 -24.62
N GLU A 621 -34.57 -4.58 -25.80
CA GLU A 621 -34.26 -6.01 -25.94
C GLU A 621 -32.85 -6.36 -25.49
N PHE A 622 -31.94 -5.40 -25.50
CA PHE A 622 -30.54 -5.56 -25.03
C PHE A 622 -30.45 -5.91 -23.53
N GLU A 623 -31.44 -5.55 -22.72
CA GLU A 623 -31.46 -5.92 -21.29
C GLU A 623 -31.53 -7.47 -21.11
N SER A 624 -32.03 -8.19 -22.08
CA SER A 624 -32.20 -9.66 -22.02
C SER A 624 -30.92 -10.44 -22.29
N ILE A 625 -29.79 -9.80 -22.67
CA ILE A 625 -28.56 -10.49 -23.03
C ILE A 625 -27.80 -10.94 -21.79
N ASP A 626 -27.40 -12.20 -21.78
CA ASP A 626 -26.52 -12.79 -20.77
C ASP A 626 -25.14 -13.04 -21.38
N PHE A 627 -24.20 -12.17 -21.09
CA PHE A 627 -22.81 -12.24 -21.60
C PHE A 627 -22.10 -13.53 -21.21
N SER A 628 -22.44 -14.11 -20.06
CA SER A 628 -21.82 -15.34 -19.56
C SER A 628 -22.22 -16.60 -20.33
N SER A 629 -23.30 -16.53 -21.14
CA SER A 629 -23.81 -17.67 -21.93
C SER A 629 -23.02 -17.97 -23.20
N TYR A 630 -22.09 -17.09 -23.60
CA TYR A 630 -21.34 -17.21 -24.86
C TYR A 630 -19.96 -17.81 -24.65
N ALA A 631 -19.63 -18.81 -25.47
CA ALA A 631 -18.31 -19.46 -25.43
C ALA A 631 -17.21 -18.69 -26.19
N ASN A 632 -17.61 -17.77 -27.06
CA ASN A 632 -16.64 -16.96 -27.81
C ASN A 632 -17.12 -15.52 -28.02
N PRO A 633 -16.20 -14.56 -28.21
CA PRO A 633 -16.53 -13.14 -28.38
C PRO A 633 -17.30 -12.83 -29.67
N PHE A 634 -17.20 -13.63 -30.72
CA PHE A 634 -17.79 -13.32 -31.99
C PHE A 634 -19.30 -13.53 -31.98
N ASP A 635 -19.78 -14.64 -31.42
CA ASP A 635 -21.20 -14.93 -31.27
C ASP A 635 -21.83 -13.95 -30.26
N LEU A 636 -21.10 -13.62 -29.16
CA LEU A 636 -21.51 -12.57 -28.24
C LEU A 636 -21.71 -11.23 -28.98
N LEU A 637 -20.74 -10.80 -29.79
CA LEU A 637 -20.82 -9.51 -30.50
C LEU A 637 -21.91 -9.49 -31.54
N ASN A 638 -22.16 -10.60 -32.22
CA ASN A 638 -23.29 -10.74 -33.17
C ASN A 638 -24.63 -10.55 -32.45
N ASP A 639 -24.83 -11.21 -31.31
CA ASP A 639 -26.08 -11.07 -30.57
C ASP A 639 -26.19 -9.70 -29.89
N THR A 640 -25.06 -9.16 -29.38
CA THR A 640 -24.98 -7.80 -28.83
C THR A 640 -25.52 -6.75 -29.81
N VAL A 641 -25.02 -6.72 -31.04
CA VAL A 641 -25.49 -5.76 -32.04
C VAL A 641 -26.94 -6.04 -32.50
N THR A 642 -27.34 -7.30 -32.57
CA THR A 642 -28.71 -7.69 -32.88
C THR A 642 -29.71 -7.13 -31.88
N LYS A 643 -29.42 -7.35 -30.58
CA LYS A 643 -30.25 -6.89 -29.46
C LYS A 643 -30.23 -5.36 -29.33
N MET A 644 -29.07 -4.74 -29.51
CA MET A 644 -28.97 -3.29 -29.50
C MET A 644 -29.81 -2.61 -30.57
N LEU A 645 -29.93 -3.24 -31.75
CA LEU A 645 -30.75 -2.75 -32.85
C LEU A 645 -32.21 -3.17 -32.75
N GLY A 646 -32.60 -4.07 -31.83
CA GLY A 646 -33.96 -4.61 -31.72
C GLY A 646 -34.40 -5.39 -32.99
N LYS A 647 -33.48 -6.15 -33.57
CA LYS A 647 -33.77 -6.94 -34.79
C LYS A 647 -34.18 -8.36 -34.39
N ASP A 648 -35.27 -8.86 -35.04
CA ASP A 648 -35.75 -10.24 -34.87
C ASP A 648 -34.78 -11.28 -35.46
N GLU A 649 -34.09 -10.95 -36.55
CA GLU A 649 -33.09 -11.80 -37.20
C GLU A 649 -31.69 -11.44 -36.74
N THR A 650 -30.86 -12.46 -36.48
CA THR A 650 -29.48 -12.27 -36.02
C THR A 650 -28.65 -11.50 -37.04
N VAL A 651 -28.10 -10.38 -36.63
CA VAL A 651 -27.17 -9.56 -37.41
C VAL A 651 -25.76 -10.12 -37.26
N THR A 652 -25.34 -10.92 -38.25
CA THR A 652 -24.08 -11.68 -38.20
C THR A 652 -22.93 -10.85 -38.77
N ILE A 653 -22.35 -9.93 -37.96
CA ILE A 653 -21.18 -9.16 -38.39
C ILE A 653 -19.90 -10.02 -38.41
N PHE A 654 -19.79 -10.99 -37.51
CA PHE A 654 -18.73 -12.00 -37.54
C PHE A 654 -19.31 -13.30 -38.11
N LYS A 655 -18.76 -13.76 -39.22
CA LYS A 655 -19.19 -14.98 -39.90
C LYS A 655 -18.14 -16.07 -39.70
N PRO A 656 -18.52 -17.28 -39.23
CA PRO A 656 -17.60 -18.39 -39.09
C PRO A 656 -17.06 -18.83 -40.47
N ILE A 657 -15.80 -19.29 -40.46
CA ILE A 657 -15.24 -19.97 -41.64
C ILE A 657 -15.68 -21.42 -41.59
N GLU A 658 -16.46 -21.80 -42.58
CA GLU A 658 -16.89 -23.19 -42.80
C GLU A 658 -15.74 -24.02 -43.42
N ASP A 659 -15.91 -25.34 -43.46
CA ASP A 659 -14.98 -26.28 -44.10
C ASP A 659 -13.51 -26.23 -43.56
N VAL A 660 -13.34 -26.09 -42.27
CA VAL A 660 -12.02 -26.20 -41.62
C VAL A 660 -11.65 -27.67 -41.43
N SER A 661 -10.61 -28.11 -42.12
CA SER A 661 -10.06 -29.45 -41.92
C SER A 661 -8.92 -29.46 -40.88
N VAL A 662 -8.88 -30.51 -40.06
CA VAL A 662 -7.90 -30.63 -38.96
C VAL A 662 -7.01 -31.83 -39.23
N SER A 663 -5.69 -31.59 -39.13
CA SER A 663 -4.65 -32.64 -39.15
C SER A 663 -3.74 -32.52 -37.96
N THR A 664 -3.21 -33.63 -37.47
CA THR A 664 -2.34 -33.67 -36.31
C THR A 664 -1.00 -34.32 -36.60
N ASN A 665 0.07 -33.76 -36.05
CA ASN A 665 1.39 -34.35 -36.08
C ASN A 665 1.84 -34.55 -34.63
N ASN A 666 2.12 -35.78 -34.24
CA ASN A 666 2.47 -36.13 -32.84
C ASN A 666 1.46 -35.68 -31.77
N ALA A 667 0.29 -35.23 -32.15
CA ALA A 667 -0.81 -34.84 -31.25
C ALA A 667 -1.93 -35.90 -31.32
N GLU A 668 -2.46 -36.26 -30.14
CA GLU A 668 -3.57 -37.19 -30.00
C GLU A 668 -4.80 -36.46 -29.49
N TYR A 669 -5.91 -36.60 -30.22
CA TYR A 669 -7.20 -36.13 -29.81
C TYR A 669 -7.82 -37.10 -28.78
N ALA A 670 -8.34 -36.60 -27.67
CA ALA A 670 -9.11 -37.37 -26.72
C ALA A 670 -10.30 -36.56 -26.17
N PRO A 671 -11.50 -37.15 -26.15
CA PRO A 671 -12.63 -36.52 -25.45
C PRO A 671 -12.36 -36.50 -23.92
N VAL A 672 -12.76 -35.43 -23.25
CA VAL A 672 -12.66 -35.31 -21.80
C VAL A 672 -14.02 -35.55 -21.14
N ASN A 673 -15.03 -34.86 -21.61
CA ASN A 673 -16.43 -34.97 -21.19
C ASN A 673 -17.38 -34.57 -22.37
N GLU A 674 -18.64 -34.27 -22.09
CA GLU A 674 -19.61 -33.82 -23.12
C GLU A 674 -19.23 -32.42 -23.67
N GLU A 675 -18.57 -31.60 -22.89
CA GLU A 675 -18.28 -30.19 -23.17
C GLU A 675 -16.86 -29.97 -23.69
N TYR A 676 -15.88 -30.79 -23.27
CA TYR A 676 -14.45 -30.59 -23.57
C TYR A 676 -13.83 -31.76 -24.32
N PHE A 677 -12.84 -31.43 -25.14
CA PHE A 677 -11.85 -32.37 -25.66
C PHE A 677 -10.43 -31.83 -25.43
N LYS A 678 -9.43 -32.64 -25.61
CA LYS A 678 -8.03 -32.24 -25.46
C LYS A 678 -7.14 -32.83 -26.54
N TYR A 679 -6.03 -32.12 -26.77
CA TYR A 679 -4.86 -32.64 -27.48
C TYR A 679 -3.72 -32.88 -26.49
N THR A 680 -3.03 -34.03 -26.67
CA THR A 680 -1.86 -34.41 -25.88
C THR A 680 -0.75 -34.92 -26.79
N PRO A 681 0.57 -34.71 -26.48
CA PRO A 681 1.64 -35.32 -27.21
C PRO A 681 1.59 -36.86 -27.17
N LYS A 682 1.71 -37.54 -28.32
CA LYS A 682 1.91 -39.01 -28.40
C LYS A 682 3.28 -39.39 -27.88
N ASN A 683 4.27 -38.54 -28.16
CA ASN A 683 5.63 -38.67 -27.67
C ASN A 683 6.12 -37.32 -27.15
N SER A 684 6.40 -37.24 -25.86
CA SER A 684 6.85 -36.02 -25.17
C SER A 684 8.21 -35.49 -25.64
N SER A 685 9.01 -36.30 -26.33
CA SER A 685 10.33 -35.87 -26.87
C SER A 685 10.24 -35.18 -28.22
N SER A 686 9.06 -35.08 -28.83
CA SER A 686 8.88 -34.45 -30.13
C SER A 686 7.73 -33.40 -30.06
N PRO A 687 7.82 -32.32 -30.83
CA PRO A 687 6.74 -31.33 -30.86
C PRO A 687 5.40 -31.97 -31.26
N ALA A 688 4.33 -31.54 -30.56
CA ALA A 688 2.96 -31.92 -30.90
C ALA A 688 2.27 -30.74 -31.57
N GLU A 689 1.68 -30.98 -32.74
CA GLU A 689 1.12 -29.95 -33.61
C GLU A 689 -0.29 -30.30 -34.06
N VAL A 690 -1.14 -29.30 -34.09
CA VAL A 690 -2.50 -29.38 -34.67
C VAL A 690 -2.60 -28.34 -35.79
N THR A 691 -2.85 -28.78 -37.02
CA THR A 691 -2.94 -27.88 -38.16
C THR A 691 -4.39 -27.81 -38.64
N TYR A 692 -4.92 -26.63 -38.70
CA TYR A 692 -6.19 -26.24 -39.24
C TYR A 692 -5.97 -25.72 -40.65
N THR A 693 -6.64 -26.28 -41.62
CA THR A 693 -6.57 -25.86 -43.02
C THR A 693 -7.95 -25.41 -43.50
N PHE A 694 -8.02 -24.16 -43.96
CA PHE A 694 -9.25 -23.56 -44.51
C PHE A 694 -8.96 -22.73 -45.74
N THR A 695 -9.99 -22.47 -46.56
CA THR A 695 -9.88 -21.61 -47.74
C THR A 695 -10.76 -20.39 -47.57
N PRO A 696 -10.20 -19.17 -47.45
CA PRO A 696 -11.00 -17.96 -47.41
C PRO A 696 -11.76 -17.72 -48.72
N HIS A 697 -13.05 -17.33 -48.63
CA HIS A 697 -13.87 -16.93 -49.77
C HIS A 697 -13.96 -15.42 -49.93
N THR A 698 -13.44 -14.66 -48.95
CA THR A 698 -13.42 -13.20 -48.96
C THR A 698 -12.02 -12.67 -48.65
N ILE A 699 -11.75 -11.39 -48.96
CA ILE A 699 -10.53 -10.70 -48.60
C ILE A 699 -10.60 -10.07 -47.19
N GLU A 700 -11.62 -10.33 -46.40
CA GLU A 700 -11.83 -9.75 -45.13
C GLU A 700 -10.81 -10.22 -44.07
N GLN A 701 -10.67 -9.46 -43.01
CA GLN A 701 -9.78 -9.77 -41.88
C GLN A 701 -10.30 -11.03 -41.17
N ILE A 702 -9.42 -12.02 -40.98
CA ILE A 702 -9.71 -13.24 -40.24
C ILE A 702 -9.23 -13.10 -38.83
N TYR A 703 -10.06 -13.55 -37.90
CA TYR A 703 -9.81 -13.60 -36.48
C TYR A 703 -9.85 -15.04 -36.00
N PHE A 704 -9.03 -15.31 -34.99
CA PHE A 704 -8.94 -16.61 -34.35
C PHE A 704 -9.20 -16.43 -32.84
N PHE A 705 -9.95 -17.34 -32.26
CA PHE A 705 -10.16 -17.46 -30.84
C PHE A 705 -10.18 -18.93 -30.43
N TYR A 706 -9.48 -19.23 -29.33
CA TYR A 706 -9.45 -20.58 -28.77
C TYR A 706 -10.33 -20.62 -27.51
N PRO A 707 -11.56 -21.09 -27.56
CA PRO A 707 -12.43 -21.17 -26.40
C PRO A 707 -11.96 -22.27 -25.46
N SER A 708 -11.45 -21.86 -24.31
CA SER A 708 -10.93 -22.76 -23.28
C SER A 708 -10.94 -22.06 -21.92
N ASP A 709 -11.48 -22.72 -20.90
CA ASP A 709 -11.38 -22.25 -19.52
C ASP A 709 -9.95 -22.42 -18.93
N TYR A 710 -9.09 -23.12 -19.66
CA TYR A 710 -7.70 -23.42 -19.27
C TYR A 710 -6.72 -23.05 -20.38
N PRO A 711 -6.52 -21.74 -20.66
CA PRO A 711 -5.55 -21.31 -21.65
C PRO A 711 -4.18 -21.92 -21.38
N ARG A 712 -3.56 -22.47 -22.41
CA ARG A 712 -2.24 -23.09 -22.34
C ARG A 712 -1.32 -22.44 -23.36
N LYS A 713 -0.04 -22.36 -23.02
CA LYS A 713 0.99 -21.83 -23.88
C LYS A 713 1.04 -22.60 -25.19
N VAL A 714 0.95 -21.89 -26.31
CA VAL A 714 1.05 -22.41 -27.66
C VAL A 714 1.92 -21.54 -28.53
N SER A 715 2.65 -22.16 -29.46
CA SER A 715 3.29 -21.45 -30.55
C SER A 715 2.47 -21.61 -31.82
N LEU A 716 2.20 -20.48 -32.48
CA LEU A 716 1.38 -20.42 -33.66
C LEU A 716 2.25 -20.23 -34.91
N SER A 717 1.90 -20.90 -36.00
CA SER A 717 2.50 -20.63 -37.30
C SER A 717 1.45 -20.53 -38.39
N LEU A 718 1.70 -19.67 -39.38
CA LEU A 718 0.81 -19.38 -40.48
C LEU A 718 1.51 -19.69 -41.79
N ASN A 719 1.03 -20.67 -42.54
CA ASN A 719 1.65 -21.16 -43.75
C ASN A 719 3.15 -21.48 -43.54
N SER A 720 3.48 -22.17 -42.44
CA SER A 720 4.82 -22.55 -42.01
C SER A 720 5.74 -21.37 -41.62
N LYS A 721 5.22 -20.16 -41.50
CA LYS A 721 5.93 -19.02 -40.92
C LYS A 721 5.54 -18.85 -39.46
N ASP A 722 6.52 -18.61 -38.60
CA ASP A 722 6.28 -18.33 -37.20
C ASP A 722 5.39 -17.09 -37.05
N PHE A 723 4.37 -17.22 -36.24
CA PHE A 723 3.42 -16.15 -35.92
C PHE A 723 3.56 -15.66 -34.48
N GLY A 724 4.25 -16.43 -33.64
CA GLY A 724 4.56 -16.10 -32.25
C GLY A 724 4.05 -17.13 -31.23
N THR A 725 4.38 -16.86 -29.97
CA THR A 725 3.94 -17.66 -28.82
C THR A 725 2.83 -16.90 -28.08
N PHE A 726 1.77 -17.61 -27.71
CA PHE A 726 0.55 -17.02 -27.15
C PHE A 726 0.14 -17.74 -25.86
N PHE A 727 -0.61 -17.04 -25.02
CA PHE A 727 -1.17 -17.52 -23.76
C PHE A 727 -0.12 -17.90 -22.70
N ASP A 728 1.10 -17.37 -22.82
CA ASP A 728 2.13 -17.45 -21.80
C ASP A 728 1.97 -16.30 -20.83
N ASN A 729 1.47 -16.56 -19.62
CA ASN A 729 1.12 -15.57 -18.61
C ASN A 729 0.05 -14.53 -19.04
N GLU A 730 -0.69 -14.82 -20.10
CA GLU A 730 -1.82 -14.04 -20.58
C GLU A 730 -3.14 -14.81 -20.36
N SER A 731 -4.29 -14.14 -20.50
CA SER A 731 -5.57 -14.80 -20.66
C SER A 731 -5.78 -15.19 -22.12
N ASP A 732 -6.81 -16.00 -22.37
CA ASP A 732 -7.37 -16.17 -23.69
C ASP A 732 -7.79 -14.81 -24.27
N ARG A 733 -7.66 -14.65 -25.57
CA ARG A 733 -7.96 -13.42 -26.29
C ARG A 733 -8.16 -13.67 -27.77
N VAL A 734 -8.80 -12.74 -28.44
CA VAL A 734 -8.88 -12.76 -29.90
C VAL A 734 -7.51 -12.49 -30.51
N ILE A 735 -7.19 -13.22 -31.57
CA ILE A 735 -5.98 -13.04 -32.38
C ILE A 735 -6.40 -12.63 -33.78
N ALA A 736 -6.03 -11.43 -34.20
CA ALA A 736 -6.20 -10.99 -35.58
C ALA A 736 -5.11 -11.64 -36.44
N LEU A 737 -5.53 -12.46 -37.41
CA LEU A 737 -4.58 -13.17 -38.26
C LEU A 737 -4.05 -12.26 -39.35
N ARG A 738 -4.78 -12.12 -40.43
CA ARG A 738 -4.49 -11.26 -41.59
C ARG A 738 -5.70 -11.28 -42.57
N ARG A 739 -5.56 -10.45 -43.58
CA ARG A 739 -6.30 -10.61 -44.84
C ARG A 739 -5.58 -11.59 -45.76
N PHE A 740 -6.30 -12.51 -46.35
CA PHE A 740 -5.75 -13.52 -47.24
C PHE A 740 -6.36 -13.38 -48.65
N ASP A 741 -5.61 -13.84 -49.65
CA ASP A 741 -6.15 -13.96 -51.01
C ASP A 741 -7.28 -15.00 -50.99
N PRO A 742 -8.46 -14.67 -51.50
CA PRO A 742 -9.54 -15.66 -51.65
C PRO A 742 -9.11 -16.88 -52.48
N GLU A 743 -9.77 -18.01 -52.19
CA GLU A 743 -9.57 -19.30 -52.89
C GLU A 743 -8.15 -19.89 -52.75
N ARG A 744 -7.31 -19.37 -51.79
CA ARG A 744 -6.03 -19.98 -51.47
C ARG A 744 -6.08 -20.66 -50.12
N PRO A 745 -5.70 -21.95 -50.00
CA PRO A 745 -5.67 -22.62 -48.72
C PRO A 745 -4.70 -21.97 -47.75
N VAL A 746 -5.13 -21.83 -46.51
CA VAL A 746 -4.33 -21.31 -45.38
C VAL A 746 -4.13 -22.43 -44.37
N ASN A 747 -2.90 -22.70 -44.03
CA ASN A 747 -2.50 -23.63 -42.97
C ASN A 747 -2.16 -22.85 -41.69
N PHE A 748 -2.98 -23.03 -40.68
CA PHE A 748 -2.76 -22.46 -39.34
C PHE A 748 -2.38 -23.60 -38.41
N THR A 749 -1.14 -23.59 -37.91
CA THR A 749 -0.61 -24.66 -37.06
C THR A 749 -0.42 -24.16 -35.63
N VAL A 750 -0.99 -24.90 -34.70
CA VAL A 750 -0.87 -24.73 -33.27
C VAL A 750 0.09 -25.79 -32.75
N LYS A 751 1.24 -25.38 -32.25
CA LYS A 751 2.20 -26.24 -31.58
C LYS A 751 1.97 -26.14 -30.09
N LEU A 752 1.80 -27.27 -29.43
CA LEU A 752 1.68 -27.35 -27.98
C LEU A 752 3.04 -27.11 -27.35
N GLU A 753 3.12 -26.15 -26.44
CA GLU A 753 4.30 -25.89 -25.58
C GLU A 753 4.12 -26.56 -24.21
N ASP A 754 2.85 -26.80 -23.79
CA ASP A 754 2.47 -27.54 -22.59
C ASP A 754 2.09 -28.98 -22.93
N ASP A 755 2.01 -29.84 -21.91
CA ASP A 755 1.66 -31.28 -22.06
C ASP A 755 0.23 -31.55 -22.51
N VAL A 756 -0.65 -30.54 -22.48
CA VAL A 756 -2.08 -30.70 -22.83
C VAL A 756 -2.69 -29.38 -23.26
N LEU A 757 -3.58 -29.46 -24.25
CA LEU A 757 -4.42 -28.35 -24.70
C LEU A 757 -5.89 -28.76 -24.59
N TYR A 758 -6.67 -28.10 -23.72
CA TYR A 758 -8.11 -28.31 -23.54
C TYR A 758 -8.91 -27.31 -24.36
N LEU A 759 -9.96 -27.77 -25.05
CA LEU A 759 -10.82 -26.98 -25.92
C LEU A 759 -12.27 -27.37 -25.74
N LEU A 760 -13.17 -26.37 -25.87
CA LEU A 760 -14.61 -26.62 -25.95
C LEU A 760 -14.97 -27.30 -27.24
N ARG A 761 -15.95 -28.21 -27.20
CA ARG A 761 -16.49 -28.89 -28.38
C ARG A 761 -17.46 -28.01 -29.14
N ASP A 762 -17.66 -28.35 -30.38
CA ASP A 762 -18.70 -27.79 -31.26
C ASP A 762 -18.59 -26.26 -31.39
N GLN A 763 -17.36 -25.73 -31.28
CA GLN A 763 -17.05 -24.31 -31.45
C GLN A 763 -16.32 -24.06 -32.78
N ASN A 764 -16.64 -22.92 -33.41
CA ASN A 764 -15.82 -22.38 -34.49
C ASN A 764 -14.67 -21.58 -33.90
N PHE A 765 -13.46 -21.72 -34.46
CA PHE A 765 -12.25 -21.02 -34.00
C PHE A 765 -11.89 -19.85 -34.92
N PHE A 766 -12.37 -19.85 -36.17
CA PHE A 766 -12.02 -18.87 -37.19
C PHE A 766 -13.26 -18.13 -37.64
N TYR A 767 -13.20 -16.81 -37.62
CA TYR A 767 -14.27 -15.94 -38.09
C TYR A 767 -13.67 -14.84 -38.97
N TYR A 768 -14.43 -14.30 -39.87
CA TYR A 768 -14.12 -13.08 -40.60
C TYR A 768 -15.15 -12.00 -40.28
N LEU A 769 -14.68 -10.75 -40.26
CA LEU A 769 -15.57 -9.60 -40.06
C LEU A 769 -16.14 -9.17 -41.41
N ASP A 770 -17.48 -9.19 -41.55
CA ASP A 770 -18.14 -8.56 -42.67
C ASP A 770 -18.08 -7.03 -42.53
N THR A 771 -17.07 -6.45 -43.18
CA THR A 771 -16.71 -5.04 -43.00
C THR A 771 -17.86 -4.10 -43.41
N GLU A 772 -18.62 -4.41 -44.48
CA GLU A 772 -19.71 -3.55 -44.95
C GLU A 772 -20.93 -3.61 -44.02
N LEU A 773 -21.28 -4.80 -43.55
CA LEU A 773 -22.33 -4.96 -42.55
C LEU A 773 -21.97 -4.29 -41.24
N PHE A 774 -20.72 -4.46 -40.76
CA PHE A 774 -20.25 -3.79 -39.58
C PHE A 774 -20.37 -2.26 -39.67
N LYS A 775 -19.92 -1.66 -40.79
CA LYS A 775 -20.04 -0.20 -41.02
C LYS A 775 -21.50 0.25 -40.97
N SER A 776 -22.42 -0.51 -41.59
CA SER A 776 -23.84 -0.19 -41.56
C SER A 776 -24.40 -0.20 -40.15
N VAL A 777 -24.11 -1.27 -39.38
CA VAL A 777 -24.55 -1.47 -38.00
C VAL A 777 -24.04 -0.35 -37.07
N MET A 778 -22.76 -0.05 -37.13
CA MET A 778 -22.20 1.01 -36.28
C MET A 778 -22.73 2.40 -36.65
N THR A 779 -23.05 2.62 -37.91
CA THR A 779 -23.68 3.88 -38.39
C THR A 779 -25.10 4.02 -37.85
N GLU A 780 -25.90 2.94 -37.90
CA GLU A 780 -27.28 2.90 -37.40
C GLU A 780 -27.29 3.17 -35.86
N LEU A 781 -26.44 2.49 -35.11
CA LEU A 781 -26.31 2.69 -33.66
C LEU A 781 -25.85 4.15 -33.28
N ASN A 782 -25.06 4.77 -34.15
CA ASN A 782 -24.59 6.16 -33.92
C ASN A 782 -25.66 7.23 -34.13
N GLU A 783 -26.85 6.89 -34.69
CA GLU A 783 -27.94 7.86 -34.88
C GLU A 783 -28.48 8.41 -33.55
N CYS A 784 -28.46 7.57 -32.50
CA CYS A 784 -28.88 7.91 -31.14
C CYS A 784 -27.68 8.17 -30.17
N ARG A 785 -26.60 8.78 -30.66
CA ARG A 785 -25.41 9.00 -29.86
C ARG A 785 -25.56 10.18 -28.88
N PHE A 786 -24.92 10.08 -27.72
CA PHE A 786 -24.73 11.19 -26.80
C PHE A 786 -23.59 12.11 -27.28
N ASN A 787 -23.93 13.35 -27.57
CA ASN A 787 -22.94 14.37 -27.96
C ASN A 787 -22.47 15.09 -26.71
N ILE A 788 -21.26 14.79 -26.26
CA ILE A 788 -20.66 15.37 -25.04
C ILE A 788 -20.17 16.78 -25.37
N GLU A 789 -20.62 17.77 -24.59
CA GLU A 789 -20.27 19.19 -24.73
C GLU A 789 -19.33 19.65 -23.61
N GLU A 790 -19.52 19.10 -22.40
CA GLU A 790 -18.68 19.40 -21.25
C GLU A 790 -18.26 18.08 -20.59
N HIS A 791 -16.99 17.93 -20.23
CA HIS A 791 -16.49 16.75 -19.54
C HIS A 791 -15.42 17.06 -18.51
N SER A 792 -15.40 16.25 -17.47
CA SER A 792 -14.33 16.11 -16.49
C SER A 792 -14.37 14.69 -15.92
N ASP A 793 -13.48 14.34 -15.00
CA ASP A 793 -13.48 12.98 -14.44
C ASP A 793 -14.79 12.62 -13.74
N THR A 794 -15.46 13.58 -13.13
CA THR A 794 -16.68 13.36 -12.33
C THR A 794 -17.94 13.98 -12.93
N TYR A 795 -17.85 14.55 -14.12
CA TYR A 795 -18.98 15.25 -14.72
C TYR A 795 -18.94 15.14 -16.24
N LEU A 796 -20.08 14.78 -16.83
CA LEU A 796 -20.31 14.84 -18.27
C LEU A 796 -21.64 15.54 -18.52
N LYS A 797 -21.72 16.33 -19.58
CA LYS A 797 -22.94 16.97 -20.03
C LYS A 797 -22.98 17.05 -21.56
N GLY A 798 -24.18 16.89 -22.12
CA GLY A 798 -24.38 16.98 -23.54
C GLY A 798 -25.82 16.68 -23.92
N ASN A 799 -26.04 16.43 -25.20
CA ASN A 799 -27.34 16.21 -25.78
C ASN A 799 -27.42 14.85 -26.48
N ILE A 800 -28.61 14.22 -26.38
CA ILE A 800 -28.94 12.97 -27.06
C ILE A 800 -30.30 13.09 -27.73
N ASN A 801 -30.47 12.44 -28.89
CA ASN A 801 -31.78 12.29 -29.55
C ASN A 801 -32.15 10.82 -29.55
N ILE A 802 -33.22 10.45 -28.86
CA ILE A 802 -33.78 9.12 -28.79
C ILE A 802 -34.94 9.04 -29.78
N THR A 803 -34.82 8.18 -30.79
CA THR A 803 -35.77 8.14 -31.94
C THR A 803 -37.04 7.40 -31.65
N GLU A 804 -37.03 6.42 -30.75
CA GLU A 804 -38.15 5.51 -30.49
C GLU A 804 -38.45 5.37 -28.99
N ASN A 805 -39.68 5.00 -28.62
CA ASN A 805 -40.12 4.86 -27.22
C ASN A 805 -39.63 3.56 -26.55
N GLU A 806 -39.16 2.57 -27.32
CA GLU A 806 -38.68 1.27 -26.81
C GLU A 806 -37.14 1.22 -26.78
N MET A 807 -36.52 2.36 -26.42
CA MET A 807 -35.07 2.48 -26.29
C MET A 807 -34.66 2.72 -24.85
N MET A 808 -33.47 2.26 -24.52
CA MET A 808 -32.78 2.55 -23.27
C MET A 808 -31.44 3.27 -23.52
N LEU A 809 -30.99 4.03 -22.57
CA LEU A 809 -29.66 4.61 -22.58
C LEU A 809 -28.64 3.55 -22.17
N PHE A 810 -27.82 3.12 -23.11
CA PHE A 810 -26.66 2.27 -22.84
C PHE A 810 -25.43 3.14 -22.68
N THR A 811 -24.51 2.74 -21.81
CA THR A 811 -23.21 3.42 -21.68
C THR A 811 -22.07 2.42 -21.63
N SER A 812 -20.88 2.85 -22.07
CA SER A 812 -19.62 2.14 -21.82
C SER A 812 -18.95 2.56 -20.50
N ILE A 813 -19.71 3.12 -19.56
CA ILE A 813 -19.27 3.50 -18.22
C ILE A 813 -19.49 2.32 -17.27
N PRO A 814 -18.52 1.91 -16.45
CA PRO A 814 -18.74 0.90 -15.42
C PRO A 814 -19.89 1.24 -14.50
N TYR A 815 -20.73 0.26 -14.19
CA TYR A 815 -21.79 0.43 -13.21
C TYR A 815 -21.20 0.72 -11.83
N ASP A 816 -21.57 1.86 -11.27
CA ASP A 816 -21.17 2.31 -9.93
C ASP A 816 -22.32 3.17 -9.38
N GLU A 817 -22.80 2.86 -8.17
CA GLU A 817 -23.87 3.60 -7.49
C GLU A 817 -23.50 5.07 -7.18
N GLY A 818 -22.22 5.43 -7.34
CA GLY A 818 -21.75 6.80 -7.25
C GLY A 818 -22.17 7.68 -8.42
N TRP A 819 -22.53 7.10 -9.55
CA TRP A 819 -23.03 7.83 -10.71
C TRP A 819 -24.50 8.19 -10.56
N LYS A 820 -24.86 9.39 -11.02
CA LYS A 820 -26.20 9.88 -11.21
C LYS A 820 -26.38 10.30 -12.65
N VAL A 821 -27.42 9.81 -13.30
CA VAL A 821 -27.84 10.21 -14.66
C VAL A 821 -29.02 11.16 -14.53
N ILE A 822 -28.89 12.36 -15.05
CA ILE A 822 -29.92 13.40 -15.00
C ILE A 822 -30.34 13.74 -16.43
N CYS A 823 -31.61 13.55 -16.72
CA CYS A 823 -32.24 13.86 -18.01
C CYS A 823 -33.18 15.05 -17.84
N ASP A 824 -32.93 16.17 -18.54
CA ASP A 824 -33.72 17.41 -18.47
C ASP A 824 -33.98 17.90 -17.03
N GLY A 825 -32.98 17.73 -16.14
CA GLY A 825 -33.03 18.12 -14.73
C GLY A 825 -33.70 17.10 -13.79
N GLN A 826 -34.11 15.92 -14.29
CA GLN A 826 -34.68 14.82 -13.49
C GLN A 826 -33.70 13.67 -13.41
N GLU A 827 -33.46 13.14 -12.20
CA GLU A 827 -32.57 11.98 -11.99
C GLU A 827 -33.28 10.71 -12.49
N LEU A 828 -32.61 9.98 -13.41
CA LEU A 828 -33.07 8.69 -13.90
C LEU A 828 -32.53 7.57 -12.99
N PRO A 829 -33.34 6.52 -12.73
CA PRO A 829 -32.85 5.31 -12.11
C PRO A 829 -31.77 4.66 -12.98
N ILE A 830 -30.59 4.40 -12.40
CA ILE A 830 -29.54 3.66 -13.08
C ILE A 830 -29.76 2.15 -12.93
N ILE A 831 -29.50 1.42 -13.97
CA ILE A 831 -29.57 -0.04 -14.03
C ILE A 831 -28.21 -0.62 -14.46
N LYS A 832 -27.96 -1.86 -14.08
CA LYS A 832 -26.74 -2.59 -14.46
C LYS A 832 -27.01 -3.40 -15.71
N SER A 833 -26.39 -3.03 -16.82
CA SER A 833 -26.48 -3.72 -18.11
C SER A 833 -25.21 -4.49 -18.40
N ALA A 834 -25.28 -5.57 -19.19
CA ALA A 834 -24.16 -6.46 -19.50
C ALA A 834 -23.36 -6.87 -18.24
N ASP A 835 -24.04 -7.09 -17.11
CA ASP A 835 -23.50 -7.41 -15.79
C ASP A 835 -22.43 -6.46 -15.22
N SER A 836 -22.12 -5.38 -15.93
CA SER A 836 -20.95 -4.55 -15.62
C SER A 836 -21.06 -3.07 -15.96
N LEU A 837 -21.93 -2.69 -16.90
CA LEU A 837 -22.01 -1.32 -17.42
C LEU A 837 -23.26 -0.59 -16.92
N LEU A 838 -23.19 0.73 -16.89
CA LEU A 838 -24.27 1.60 -16.48
C LEU A 838 -25.25 1.81 -17.64
N ALA A 839 -26.53 1.69 -17.34
CA ALA A 839 -27.63 2.02 -18.26
C ALA A 839 -28.75 2.72 -17.52
N ALA A 840 -29.73 3.28 -18.27
CA ALA A 840 -30.92 3.90 -17.71
C ALA A 840 -32.08 3.86 -18.71
N GLU A 841 -33.33 3.82 -18.21
CA GLU A 841 -34.49 4.05 -19.06
C GLU A 841 -34.56 5.52 -19.48
N ILE A 842 -34.75 5.79 -20.76
CA ILE A 842 -34.83 7.14 -21.30
C ILE A 842 -36.04 7.30 -22.22
N PRO A 843 -36.82 8.38 -22.12
CA PRO A 843 -37.94 8.60 -23.06
C PRO A 843 -37.45 9.00 -24.44
N ALA A 844 -38.33 8.86 -25.44
CA ALA A 844 -38.06 9.34 -26.80
C ALA A 844 -38.06 10.87 -26.86
N GLY A 845 -37.18 11.43 -27.64
CA GLY A 845 -37.05 12.86 -27.89
C GLY A 845 -35.62 13.39 -27.83
N ASN A 846 -35.50 14.71 -27.92
CA ASN A 846 -34.22 15.38 -27.70
C ASN A 846 -34.08 15.73 -26.23
N HIS A 847 -33.00 15.25 -25.60
CA HIS A 847 -32.77 15.42 -24.18
C HIS A 847 -31.40 16.00 -23.91
N THR A 848 -31.32 16.77 -22.81
CA THR A 848 -30.02 17.14 -22.21
C THR A 848 -29.69 16.18 -21.09
N LEU A 849 -28.56 15.48 -21.21
CA LEU A 849 -28.06 14.54 -20.20
C LEU A 849 -26.91 15.14 -19.42
N GLU A 850 -26.93 14.90 -18.11
CA GLU A 850 -25.82 15.14 -17.20
C GLU A 850 -25.48 13.87 -16.43
N PHE A 851 -24.21 13.51 -16.38
CA PHE A 851 -23.69 12.45 -15.51
C PHE A 851 -22.85 13.11 -14.39
N LYS A 852 -23.12 12.73 -13.14
CA LYS A 852 -22.40 13.24 -11.95
C LYS A 852 -21.94 12.10 -11.08
N TYR A 853 -20.65 12.07 -10.75
CA TYR A 853 -20.08 11.04 -9.90
C TYR A 853 -19.77 11.57 -8.50
N LEU A 854 -20.45 11.03 -7.50
CA LEU A 854 -20.19 11.29 -6.09
C LEU A 854 -20.68 10.12 -5.23
N PRO A 855 -19.83 9.18 -4.86
CA PRO A 855 -20.26 7.99 -4.13
C PRO A 855 -20.67 8.32 -2.69
N ASP A 856 -21.78 7.75 -2.28
CA ASP A 856 -22.37 7.91 -0.94
C ASP A 856 -21.40 7.53 0.19
N CYS A 857 -20.57 6.51 -0.03
CA CYS A 857 -19.56 6.08 0.94
C CYS A 857 -18.54 7.17 1.26
N PHE A 858 -18.15 7.97 0.27
CA PHE A 858 -17.26 9.11 0.46
C PHE A 858 -17.95 10.20 1.27
N VAL A 859 -19.19 10.57 0.92
CA VAL A 859 -19.96 11.61 1.63
C VAL A 859 -20.20 11.22 3.10
N LYS A 860 -20.64 9.98 3.33
CA LYS A 860 -20.85 9.44 4.68
C LYS A 860 -19.54 9.35 5.47
N GLY A 861 -18.48 8.87 4.80
CA GLY A 861 -17.14 8.78 5.38
C GLY A 861 -16.58 10.14 5.79
N ALA A 862 -16.69 11.14 4.91
CA ALA A 862 -16.29 12.51 5.19
C ALA A 862 -17.07 13.12 6.36
N ALA A 863 -18.40 12.93 6.39
CA ALA A 863 -19.23 13.40 7.49
C ALA A 863 -18.81 12.77 8.84
N ILE A 864 -18.59 11.47 8.89
CA ILE A 864 -18.11 10.77 10.10
C ILE A 864 -16.71 11.25 10.48
N SER A 865 -15.81 11.49 9.51
CA SER A 865 -14.48 12.02 9.78
C SER A 865 -14.54 13.42 10.40
N VAL A 866 -15.39 14.29 9.87
CA VAL A 866 -15.62 15.64 10.44
C VAL A 866 -16.18 15.54 11.87
N ILE A 867 -17.15 14.66 12.12
CA ILE A 867 -17.68 14.42 13.48
C ILE A 867 -16.57 13.90 14.41
N GLY A 868 -15.75 12.95 13.95
CA GLY A 868 -14.59 12.42 14.69
C GLY A 868 -13.60 13.52 15.08
N ILE A 869 -13.26 14.40 14.14
CA ILE A 869 -12.39 15.56 14.38
C ILE A 869 -13.02 16.53 15.37
N MET A 870 -14.30 16.84 15.23
CA MET A 870 -15.03 17.72 16.17
C MET A 870 -15.05 17.13 17.58
N LEU A 871 -15.33 15.83 17.72
CA LEU A 871 -15.27 15.14 19.01
C LEU A 871 -13.88 15.19 19.62
N PHE A 872 -12.85 14.96 18.82
CA PHE A 872 -11.47 15.06 19.27
C PHE A 872 -11.10 16.46 19.78
N ILE A 873 -11.49 17.51 19.05
CA ILE A 873 -11.29 18.90 19.45
C ILE A 873 -12.10 19.21 20.75
N ALA A 874 -13.32 18.72 20.86
CA ALA A 874 -14.13 18.88 22.06
C ALA A 874 -13.45 18.25 23.29
N PHE A 875 -12.84 17.05 23.16
CA PHE A 875 -12.06 16.45 24.23
C PHE A 875 -10.82 17.26 24.61
N ILE A 876 -10.12 17.87 23.65
CA ILE A 876 -8.98 18.78 23.92
C ILE A 876 -9.45 19.99 24.70
N ILE A 877 -10.54 20.65 24.30
CA ILE A 877 -11.11 21.80 24.98
C ILE A 877 -11.55 21.43 26.39
N LEU A 878 -12.24 20.30 26.55
CA LEU A 878 -12.66 19.79 27.86
C LEU A 878 -11.49 19.53 28.79
N ASP A 879 -10.43 18.86 28.32
CA ASP A 879 -9.20 18.62 29.09
C ASP A 879 -8.54 19.93 29.53
N PHE A 880 -8.49 20.91 28.62
CA PHE A 880 -7.97 22.25 28.91
C PHE A 880 -8.80 22.96 30.00
N ILE A 881 -10.13 22.98 29.88
CA ILE A 881 -11.03 23.56 30.87
C ILE A 881 -10.86 22.88 32.23
N LEU A 882 -10.82 21.53 32.25
CA LEU A 882 -10.64 20.78 33.51
C LEU A 882 -9.30 21.08 34.19
N LYS A 883 -8.25 21.28 33.41
CA LYS A 883 -6.94 21.71 33.92
C LYS A 883 -6.98 23.12 34.52
N LEU A 884 -7.64 24.06 33.84
CA LEU A 884 -7.82 25.41 34.35
C LEU A 884 -8.64 25.42 35.68
N LEU A 885 -9.74 24.67 35.74
CA LEU A 885 -10.54 24.55 36.94
C LEU A 885 -9.77 23.92 38.12
N LYS A 886 -8.92 22.92 37.86
CA LYS A 886 -8.05 22.33 38.88
C LYS A 886 -7.02 23.35 39.38
N LYS A 887 -6.39 24.09 38.46
CA LYS A 887 -5.42 25.14 38.83
C LYS A 887 -6.07 26.21 39.68
N ARG A 888 -7.29 26.65 39.31
CA ARG A 888 -8.08 27.64 40.07
C ARG A 888 -8.40 27.14 41.49
N LYS A 889 -8.80 25.86 41.62
CA LYS A 889 -9.05 25.25 42.94
C LYS A 889 -7.79 25.12 43.79
N GLN A 890 -6.60 24.87 43.19
CA GLN A 890 -5.34 24.81 43.89
C GLN A 890 -4.91 26.20 44.42
N VAL A 891 -5.07 27.24 43.58
CA VAL A 891 -4.82 28.63 43.97
C VAL A 891 -5.73 29.07 45.12
N GLN A 892 -7.05 28.74 45.04
CA GLN A 892 -8.00 29.03 46.12
C GLN A 892 -7.64 28.31 47.43
N LYS A 893 -7.17 27.05 47.35
CA LYS A 893 -6.71 26.32 48.54
C LYS A 893 -5.44 26.93 49.15
N GLN A 894 -4.52 27.43 48.31
CA GLN A 894 -3.32 28.09 48.74
C GLN A 894 -3.63 29.42 49.44
N LEU A 895 -4.50 30.23 48.84
CA LEU A 895 -4.96 31.48 49.45
C LEU A 895 -5.66 31.24 50.79
N ALA A 896 -6.55 30.24 50.86
CA ALA A 896 -7.19 29.90 52.15
C ALA A 896 -6.22 29.37 53.21
N TYR A 897 -5.13 28.71 52.80
CA TYR A 897 -4.07 28.27 53.69
C TYR A 897 -3.22 29.47 54.19
N ASP A 898 -2.90 30.39 53.27
CA ASP A 898 -2.15 31.60 53.57
C ASP A 898 -2.94 32.54 54.49
N ASP A 899 -4.26 32.74 54.25
CA ASP A 899 -5.17 33.49 55.13
C ASP A 899 -5.28 32.85 56.54
N PHE A 900 -5.31 31.52 56.63
CA PHE A 900 -5.32 30.79 57.89
C PHE A 900 -3.99 31.00 58.67
N TYR A 901 -2.85 30.95 57.99
CA TYR A 901 -1.54 31.23 58.65
C TYR A 901 -1.40 32.70 59.08
N GLU A 902 -1.90 33.66 58.27
CA GLU A 902 -1.95 35.07 58.70
C GLU A 902 -2.83 35.29 59.92
N SER A 903 -3.96 34.59 60.01
CA SER A 903 -4.86 34.65 61.18
C SER A 903 -4.22 34.06 62.46
N LEU A 904 -3.43 32.98 62.31
CA LEU A 904 -2.67 32.40 63.41
C LEU A 904 -1.57 33.34 63.91
N ASN A 905 -0.77 33.92 63.01
CA ASN A 905 0.24 34.90 63.36
C ASN A 905 -0.33 36.17 63.97
N TYR A 906 -1.54 36.59 63.58
CA TYR A 906 -2.27 37.71 64.18
C TYR A 906 -2.75 37.34 65.58
N SER A 907 -3.13 36.11 65.87
CA SER A 907 -3.53 35.68 67.24
C SER A 907 -2.31 35.54 68.16
N GLU A 908 -1.19 34.99 67.67
CA GLU A 908 0.08 34.96 68.48
C GLU A 908 0.65 36.35 68.80
N ASN A 909 0.56 37.31 67.88
CA ASN A 909 0.95 38.69 68.13
C ASN A 909 0.01 39.39 69.12
N LYS A 910 -1.27 39.06 69.23
CA LYS A 910 -2.18 39.55 70.27
C LYS A 910 -1.89 38.97 71.63
N GLU A 911 -1.53 37.68 71.72
CA GLU A 911 -1.12 37.10 73.01
C GLU A 911 0.21 37.67 73.50
N ASN A 912 1.17 37.96 72.57
CA ASN A 912 2.41 38.62 72.94
C ASN A 912 2.25 40.12 73.33
N ILE A 913 1.23 40.81 72.83
CA ILE A 913 0.95 42.24 73.28
C ILE A 913 0.25 42.27 74.64
N VAL A 914 -0.54 41.25 75.00
CA VAL A 914 -1.20 41.14 76.28
C VAL A 914 -0.23 40.75 77.42
N VAL A 915 0.91 40.09 77.09
CA VAL A 915 1.97 39.70 78.06
C VAL A 915 3.00 40.84 78.33
N SER A 916 3.04 41.89 77.48
CA SER A 916 3.95 42.99 77.60
C SER A 916 3.44 44.15 78.47
N ASP A 917 2.10 44.20 78.88
CA ASP A 917 1.57 45.30 79.71
C ASP A 917 1.47 45.01 81.18
N THR A 918 2.16 44.01 81.77
CA THR A 918 2.13 43.68 83.20
C THR A 918 3.48 43.37 83.76
N LYS A 919 4.56 44.10 83.43
CA LYS A 919 5.79 44.17 84.22
C LYS A 919 6.56 45.41 83.88
N ASP A 920 6.09 46.50 84.48
CA ASP A 920 6.97 47.57 84.91
C ASP A 920 6.72 47.76 86.39
N ASN A 921 7.63 47.24 87.19
CA ASN A 921 8.23 47.97 88.39
C ASN A 921 9.16 47.01 89.09
N GLU A 922 10.26 47.66 89.57
CA GLU A 922 11.25 47.30 90.60
C GLU A 922 12.54 46.64 90.13
N ASP A 923 13.43 47.46 90.02
CA ASP A 923 14.72 47.70 90.78
C ASP A 923 16.01 47.00 90.34
N LYS A 924 16.87 47.86 89.88
CA LYS A 924 18.25 48.11 90.19
C LYS A 924 19.12 46.99 90.76
N ASN A 925 20.29 46.96 90.21
CA ASN A 925 21.62 46.84 90.65
C ASN A 925 22.50 45.64 90.24
N GLU A 926 23.61 46.07 89.84
CA GLU A 926 24.99 45.51 89.95
C GLU A 926 25.47 44.39 89.00
N SER A 927 26.38 44.89 88.21
CA SER A 927 27.80 44.48 88.05
C SER A 927 28.11 43.19 87.33
N ASP A 928 28.74 43.44 86.28
CA ASP A 928 30.17 43.13 85.98
C ASP A 928 30.51 41.66 85.48
N SER A 929 31.28 41.71 84.47
CA SER A 929 32.38 40.83 84.10
C SER A 929 32.16 39.60 83.23
N THR A 930 32.79 39.75 82.13
CA THR A 930 33.80 38.83 81.49
C THR A 930 33.30 37.66 80.66
N LYS A 931 33.60 37.86 79.41
CA LYS A 931 34.57 37.05 78.59
C LYS A 931 34.21 35.66 78.08
N GLU A 932 34.36 35.63 76.79
CA GLU A 932 35.12 34.65 75.96
C GLU A 932 34.47 33.37 75.60
N GLU A 933 34.27 33.28 74.31
CA GLU A 933 35.08 32.56 73.32
C GLU A 933 34.63 31.11 73.00
N LYS A 934 34.62 30.91 71.78
CA LYS A 934 34.95 29.70 70.91
C LYS A 934 33.85 28.71 70.65
N GLN A 935 33.55 28.72 69.41
CA GLN A 935 34.11 27.91 68.25
C GLN A 935 33.73 26.42 68.25
N ASP A 936 33.24 26.09 67.06
CA ASP A 936 33.44 24.80 66.35
C ASP A 936 32.55 23.59 66.70
N SER A 937 31.68 23.27 65.87
CA SER A 937 31.91 22.28 64.82
C SER A 937 30.62 22.07 63.97
#